data_a0e2be7941649151ea4c9fbfdc4c6027
#
_entry.id   a0e2be7941649151ea4c9fbfdc4c6027
#
_cell.length_a   1.000
_cell.length_b   1.000
_cell.length_c   1.000
_cell.angle_alpha   90.00
_cell.angle_beta   90.00
_cell.angle_gamma   90.00
#
_symmetry.space_group_name_H-M   'P 1'
#
loop_
_entity.id
_entity.type
_entity.pdbx_description
1 polymer ?
#
loop_
_entity_poly.entity_id
_entity_poly.type
_entity_poly.pdbx_seq_one_letter_code
_entity_poly.pdbx_strand_id
1 'polypeptide(L)'
;MKDADFPEIRLFHVEHQLAPDSEKEDCVGKWVVCNPENLKDFSAVGFVFGRKLYKDLSTPVGLIQSTWGGTHAESWTSMKVMENNPLYADVLKQYSKERVSREKDKCKVPATLWNGMIAPIVGYTVKGNIWYQGESNSVRYEKYQEVFTNLINSWRKEWNQPDMPFYFVQIAPHYKQPAGIREAQLKTWLSGLENIGMAVVTDAADSTDIHPRNKVAPGERLAAWALAKQYGKKIVYSGPLYKSMKVNGGEITLDFEFAEGGLQTPGNEPVKGFFIAGNDARFYPADAVINGNSITLSSTYVSAPVAVRYGYGTFFRVNLFNKAGLPAVPFRTDTFSSDTYYRLFADSEIRRFPEAWQLDHGKRLYFGYAQGVGCCAMLQVWKKTGDRRYFDYVEAWADSLVDDKGEIHLYKKETYNLDYINSGKVLFDLYNETKKEKYKLAIENLIDQLKKQPRTTDGGFWHKKIYPNQMWLDGLYMASPFMARYGAEFNRPEWIDEAVKQFTLCHQHTYDTKTGLYYHAWNEDRSQRWADPETGHSPNFWGRSIGWWFMALVDALEYIPQDHSGYADMIKWTKELAETLSKYQDKNGLWYQVIDQPSRTGNFPEASVTAQCMYAYMKAVNKGYIDRQYCAIAKKAFKGLCNKLLISNSDGTLTLTRC
;
A
#
# COMPACT_ATOMS: atom_id res chain seq x y z
N MET A 1 -12.25 41.43 8.70
CA MET A 1 -11.50 42.16 7.66
C MET A 1 -11.84 43.65 7.60
N LYS A 2 -13.04 44.11 7.98
CA LYS A 2 -13.39 45.56 7.97
C LYS A 2 -12.49 46.43 8.85
N ASP A 3 -11.88 45.87 9.90
CA ASP A 3 -10.99 46.56 10.85
C ASP A 3 -9.50 46.22 10.61
N ALA A 4 -9.13 45.87 9.38
CA ALA A 4 -7.76 45.45 9.03
C ALA A 4 -6.92 46.68 8.56
N ASP A 5 -6.88 47.72 9.36
CA ASP A 5 -6.02 48.87 9.12
C ASP A 5 -4.78 48.79 10.03
N PHE A 6 -3.66 48.35 9.44
CA PHE A 6 -2.38 48.15 10.14
C PHE A 6 -1.25 48.81 9.34
N PRO A 7 -1.03 50.09 9.48
CA PRO A 7 -0.07 50.84 8.66
C PRO A 7 1.39 50.38 8.82
N GLU A 8 1.74 49.64 9.85
CA GLU A 8 3.07 49.06 10.06
C GLU A 8 3.20 47.63 9.57
N ILE A 9 2.11 47.02 9.00
CA ILE A 9 2.19 45.78 8.28
C ILE A 9 2.28 46.10 6.77
N ARG A 10 3.26 45.51 6.11
CA ARG A 10 3.45 45.63 4.66
C ARG A 10 3.18 44.29 4.00
N LEU A 11 2.51 44.32 2.87
CA LEU A 11 2.13 43.17 2.09
C LEU A 11 2.80 43.22 0.71
N PHE A 12 3.44 42.14 0.31
CA PHE A 12 3.96 41.94 -1.04
C PHE A 12 3.36 40.67 -1.63
N HIS A 13 2.64 40.78 -2.71
CA HIS A 13 2.07 39.64 -3.42
C HIS A 13 2.88 39.40 -4.69
N VAL A 14 3.53 38.23 -4.79
CA VAL A 14 4.19 37.77 -6.01
C VAL A 14 3.11 37.29 -6.97
N GLU A 15 2.99 37.96 -8.13
CA GLU A 15 2.03 37.54 -9.16
C GLU A 15 2.36 36.15 -9.72
N HIS A 16 1.32 35.44 -10.18
CA HIS A 16 1.47 34.12 -10.76
C HIS A 16 2.36 34.12 -11.99
N GLN A 17 3.48 33.43 -11.96
CA GLN A 17 4.42 33.32 -13.07
C GLN A 17 4.92 31.88 -13.22
N LEU A 18 4.67 31.30 -14.38
CA LEU A 18 5.19 29.97 -14.76
C LEU A 18 6.56 30.13 -15.45
N ALA A 19 7.54 29.38 -15.00
CA ALA A 19 8.88 29.36 -15.61
C ALA A 19 9.43 27.92 -15.68
N PRO A 20 8.94 27.09 -16.60
CA PRO A 20 9.30 25.67 -16.67
C PRO A 20 10.73 25.41 -17.12
N ASP A 21 11.41 26.37 -17.74
CA ASP A 21 12.69 26.18 -18.38
C ASP A 21 13.87 26.69 -17.54
N SER A 22 13.72 27.83 -16.84
CA SER A 22 14.81 28.47 -16.09
C SER A 22 14.30 29.40 -15.02
N GLU A 23 15.14 29.64 -14.01
CA GLU A 23 14.90 30.62 -12.96
C GLU A 23 14.79 32.03 -13.55
N LYS A 24 13.84 32.80 -13.05
CA LYS A 24 13.67 34.23 -13.37
C LYS A 24 14.51 35.08 -12.45
N GLU A 25 15.00 36.22 -12.95
CA GLU A 25 15.80 37.15 -12.19
C GLU A 25 14.94 38.13 -11.37
N ASP A 26 13.68 38.35 -11.81
CA ASP A 26 12.74 39.26 -11.15
C ASP A 26 11.31 38.74 -11.18
N CYS A 27 10.48 39.24 -10.28
CA CYS A 27 9.05 38.91 -10.18
C CYS A 27 8.18 40.16 -10.20
N VAL A 28 6.96 40.01 -10.68
CA VAL A 28 5.97 41.09 -10.64
C VAL A 28 5.34 41.13 -9.25
N GLY A 29 5.33 42.30 -8.63
CA GLY A 29 4.73 42.56 -7.34
C GLY A 29 5.06 43.97 -6.82
N LYS A 30 4.40 44.39 -5.77
CA LYS A 30 4.67 45.66 -5.10
C LYS A 30 4.36 45.62 -3.62
N TRP A 31 5.12 46.33 -2.81
CA TRP A 31 4.83 46.54 -1.41
C TRP A 31 3.65 47.48 -1.25
N VAL A 32 2.63 47.07 -0.51
CA VAL A 32 1.47 47.88 -0.16
C VAL A 32 1.25 47.88 1.35
N VAL A 33 0.59 48.92 1.85
CA VAL A 33 0.15 49.00 3.26
C VAL A 33 -0.98 48.02 3.50
N CYS A 34 -0.99 47.37 4.66
CA CYS A 34 -2.11 46.53 5.06
C CYS A 34 -3.32 47.38 5.42
N ASN A 35 -4.32 47.35 4.56
CA ASN A 35 -5.62 47.96 4.78
C ASN A 35 -6.73 47.03 4.20
N PRO A 36 -8.02 47.31 4.44
CA PRO A 36 -9.09 46.44 3.97
C PRO A 36 -9.13 46.22 2.47
N GLU A 37 -8.67 47.18 1.66
CA GLU A 37 -8.65 47.06 0.19
C GLU A 37 -7.52 46.13 -0.29
N ASN A 38 -6.30 46.38 0.16
CA ASN A 38 -5.11 45.62 -0.23
C ASN A 38 -5.11 44.18 0.34
N LEU A 39 -5.92 43.94 1.37
CA LEU A 39 -6.01 42.59 1.99
C LEU A 39 -6.97 41.65 1.25
N LYS A 40 -7.82 42.15 0.34
CA LYS A 40 -8.83 41.33 -0.34
C LYS A 40 -8.22 40.13 -1.07
N ASP A 41 -7.10 40.32 -1.73
CA ASP A 41 -6.39 39.33 -2.55
C ASP A 41 -5.17 38.74 -1.85
N PHE A 42 -5.00 39.04 -0.54
CA PHE A 42 -3.89 38.51 0.25
C PHE A 42 -4.30 37.29 1.08
N SER A 43 -3.33 36.41 1.38
CA SER A 43 -3.51 35.22 2.20
C SER A 43 -4.08 35.56 3.58
N ALA A 44 -5.28 35.10 3.89
CA ALA A 44 -5.89 35.26 5.20
C ALA A 44 -5.03 34.64 6.33
N VAL A 45 -4.41 33.47 6.07
CA VAL A 45 -3.50 32.82 7.03
C VAL A 45 -2.25 33.66 7.24
N GLY A 46 -1.62 34.15 6.16
CA GLY A 46 -0.46 35.04 6.21
C GLY A 46 -0.75 36.32 6.96
N PHE A 47 -1.90 36.95 6.69
CA PHE A 47 -2.33 38.16 7.41
C PHE A 47 -2.54 37.90 8.91
N VAL A 48 -3.26 36.84 9.29
CA VAL A 48 -3.49 36.54 10.71
C VAL A 48 -2.17 36.26 11.43
N PHE A 49 -1.26 35.52 10.79
CA PHE A 49 0.10 35.29 11.29
C PHE A 49 0.82 36.62 11.54
N GLY A 50 0.91 37.48 10.52
CA GLY A 50 1.62 38.79 10.65
C GLY A 50 0.96 39.71 11.64
N ARG A 51 -0.37 39.80 11.68
CA ARG A 51 -1.12 40.57 12.66
C ARG A 51 -0.84 40.16 14.10
N LYS A 52 -0.76 38.84 14.34
CA LYS A 52 -0.44 38.27 15.67
C LYS A 52 0.99 38.64 16.06
N LEU A 53 1.96 38.49 15.17
CA LEU A 53 3.34 38.95 15.42
C LEU A 53 3.42 40.43 15.72
N TYR A 54 2.79 41.26 14.87
CA TYR A 54 2.75 42.73 15.08
C TYR A 54 2.23 43.08 16.46
N LYS A 55 1.08 42.52 16.86
CA LYS A 55 0.45 42.82 18.16
C LYS A 55 1.30 42.38 19.35
N ASP A 56 1.95 41.20 19.28
CA ASP A 56 2.68 40.63 20.42
C ASP A 56 4.12 41.18 20.54
N LEU A 57 4.69 41.69 19.43
CA LEU A 57 6.06 42.21 19.39
C LEU A 57 6.14 43.74 19.32
N SER A 58 5.03 44.40 18.96
CA SER A 58 4.99 45.84 18.70
C SER A 58 6.09 46.29 17.71
N THR A 59 6.28 45.53 16.64
CA THR A 59 7.34 45.74 15.65
C THR A 59 6.74 45.63 14.24
N PRO A 60 7.12 46.50 13.29
CA PRO A 60 6.66 46.40 11.91
C PRO A 60 6.90 45.03 11.29
N VAL A 61 5.95 44.55 10.47
CA VAL A 61 6.00 43.23 9.85
C VAL A 61 5.84 43.34 8.33
N GLY A 62 6.78 42.78 7.59
CA GLY A 62 6.65 42.55 6.14
C GLY A 62 6.23 41.13 5.85
N LEU A 63 5.22 40.96 4.99
CA LEU A 63 4.71 39.66 4.55
C LEU A 63 4.86 39.54 3.04
N ILE A 64 5.57 38.54 2.58
CA ILE A 64 5.68 38.16 1.16
C ILE A 64 4.81 36.95 0.93
N GLN A 65 3.81 37.08 0.07
CA GLN A 65 2.96 35.97 -0.39
C GLN A 65 3.42 35.49 -1.75
N SER A 66 3.84 34.23 -1.82
CA SER A 66 4.06 33.49 -3.06
C SER A 66 3.29 32.17 -2.98
N THR A 67 2.11 32.10 -3.63
CA THR A 67 1.16 31.00 -3.47
C THR A 67 0.47 30.67 -4.77
N TRP A 68 0.15 29.37 -4.99
CA TRP A 68 -0.67 28.89 -6.10
C TRP A 68 -1.41 27.63 -5.69
N GLY A 69 -2.73 27.67 -5.64
CA GLY A 69 -3.57 26.57 -5.17
C GLY A 69 -3.51 25.33 -6.07
N GLY A 70 -3.61 24.13 -5.48
CA GLY A 70 -3.66 22.85 -6.19
C GLY A 70 -2.31 22.38 -6.76
N THR A 71 -1.19 22.89 -6.24
CA THR A 71 0.17 22.58 -6.71
C THR A 71 0.87 21.54 -5.83
N HIS A 72 1.87 20.87 -6.38
CA HIS A 72 2.71 19.89 -5.69
C HIS A 72 3.92 20.59 -5.05
N ALA A 73 4.48 20.01 -3.99
CA ALA A 73 5.71 20.51 -3.37
C ALA A 73 6.87 20.57 -4.38
N GLU A 74 6.92 19.63 -5.29
CA GLU A 74 7.94 19.56 -6.36
C GLU A 74 7.90 20.75 -7.32
N SER A 75 6.76 21.41 -7.49
CA SER A 75 6.69 22.65 -8.29
C SER A 75 7.42 23.83 -7.64
N TRP A 76 7.56 23.79 -6.32
CA TRP A 76 8.21 24.80 -5.48
C TRP A 76 9.64 24.41 -5.05
N THR A 77 10.15 23.30 -5.57
CA THR A 77 11.52 22.81 -5.30
C THR A 77 12.40 23.07 -6.49
N SER A 78 13.63 23.55 -6.26
CA SER A 78 14.62 23.76 -7.34
C SER A 78 14.90 22.47 -8.12
N MET A 79 15.04 22.57 -9.44
CA MET A 79 15.36 21.42 -10.28
C MET A 79 16.68 20.76 -9.89
N LYS A 80 17.66 21.55 -9.40
CA LYS A 80 18.96 21.07 -8.90
C LYS A 80 18.84 19.99 -7.80
N VAL A 81 17.74 20.02 -7.02
CA VAL A 81 17.45 19.03 -5.97
C VAL A 81 16.84 17.75 -6.54
N MET A 82 16.11 17.86 -7.65
CA MET A 82 15.30 16.79 -8.22
C MET A 82 16.03 16.01 -9.31
N GLU A 83 16.93 16.67 -10.03
CA GLU A 83 17.74 16.03 -11.07
C GLU A 83 18.57 14.87 -10.49
N ASN A 84 18.56 13.74 -11.21
CA ASN A 84 19.30 12.53 -10.83
C ASN A 84 18.93 11.91 -9.48
N ASN A 85 17.85 12.39 -8.84
CA ASN A 85 17.35 11.81 -7.61
C ASN A 85 16.17 10.85 -7.89
N PRO A 86 16.33 9.53 -7.66
CA PRO A 86 15.28 8.52 -7.93
C PRO A 86 13.95 8.79 -7.23
N LEU A 87 13.95 9.55 -6.13
CA LEU A 87 12.74 9.96 -5.42
C LEU A 87 11.74 10.67 -6.34
N TYR A 88 12.25 11.48 -7.28
CA TYR A 88 11.44 12.35 -8.14
C TYR A 88 11.20 11.77 -9.55
N ALA A 89 11.80 10.63 -9.90
CA ALA A 89 11.72 10.08 -11.26
C ALA A 89 10.28 9.99 -11.81
N ASP A 90 9.33 9.52 -10.99
CA ASP A 90 7.94 9.36 -11.41
C ASP A 90 7.27 10.71 -11.68
N VAL A 91 7.47 11.71 -10.81
CA VAL A 91 6.84 13.03 -10.95
C VAL A 91 7.46 13.83 -12.09
N LEU A 92 8.78 13.75 -12.27
CA LEU A 92 9.48 14.35 -13.40
C LEU A 92 8.96 13.79 -14.74
N LYS A 93 8.74 12.48 -14.82
CA LYS A 93 8.15 11.82 -15.99
C LYS A 93 6.67 12.18 -16.19
N GLN A 94 5.88 12.22 -15.11
CA GLN A 94 4.44 12.45 -15.18
C GLN A 94 4.07 13.90 -15.53
N TYR A 95 4.80 14.86 -14.97
CA TYR A 95 4.52 16.30 -15.09
C TYR A 95 5.62 17.05 -15.87
N SER A 96 6.32 16.39 -16.78
CA SER A 96 7.22 17.10 -17.69
C SER A 96 6.44 18.10 -18.55
N LYS A 97 7.09 19.18 -18.98
CA LYS A 97 6.46 20.23 -19.80
C LYS A 97 5.87 19.70 -21.10
N GLU A 98 6.48 18.65 -21.68
CA GLU A 98 6.04 18.01 -22.92
C GLU A 98 4.74 17.19 -22.72
N ARG A 99 4.50 16.71 -21.51
CA ARG A 99 3.32 15.89 -21.17
C ARG A 99 2.16 16.69 -20.63
N VAL A 100 2.42 17.88 -20.09
CA VAL A 100 1.39 18.73 -19.49
C VAL A 100 0.79 19.64 -20.54
N SER A 101 -0.32 19.18 -21.16
CA SER A 101 -1.05 19.93 -22.20
C SER A 101 -2.15 20.85 -21.65
N ARG A 102 -2.76 20.49 -20.49
CA ARG A 102 -3.86 21.28 -19.93
C ARG A 102 -3.33 22.49 -19.18
N GLU A 103 -3.89 23.69 -19.49
CA GLU A 103 -3.48 24.97 -18.87
C GLU A 103 -3.45 24.90 -17.34
N LYS A 104 -4.51 24.36 -16.72
CA LYS A 104 -4.62 24.22 -15.27
C LYS A 104 -3.56 23.34 -14.60
N ASP A 105 -2.85 22.52 -15.37
CA ASP A 105 -1.83 21.60 -14.85
C ASP A 105 -0.40 22.13 -15.07
N LYS A 106 -0.22 23.21 -15.83
CA LYS A 106 1.10 23.81 -16.08
C LYS A 106 1.81 24.21 -14.77
N CYS A 107 1.07 24.69 -13.77
CA CYS A 107 1.61 25.00 -12.46
C CYS A 107 2.09 23.78 -11.65
N LYS A 108 1.84 22.56 -12.15
CA LYS A 108 2.30 21.30 -11.55
C LYS A 108 3.61 20.78 -12.12
N VAL A 109 4.14 21.43 -13.17
CA VAL A 109 5.45 21.10 -13.71
C VAL A 109 6.51 21.29 -12.61
N PRO A 110 7.38 20.30 -12.34
CA PRO A 110 8.42 20.43 -11.36
C PRO A 110 9.30 21.66 -11.55
N ALA A 111 9.66 22.31 -10.47
CA ALA A 111 10.42 23.57 -10.40
C ALA A 111 9.79 24.80 -11.06
N THR A 112 8.67 24.70 -11.78
CA THR A 112 8.12 25.85 -12.53
C THR A 112 7.76 27.04 -11.63
N LEU A 113 7.27 26.80 -10.40
CA LEU A 113 6.91 27.83 -9.44
C LEU A 113 8.12 28.26 -8.60
N TRP A 114 9.05 27.35 -8.36
CA TRP A 114 10.36 27.76 -7.84
C TRP A 114 11.01 28.78 -8.78
N ASN A 115 11.15 28.43 -10.04
CA ASN A 115 11.80 29.28 -11.04
C ASN A 115 11.11 30.63 -11.23
N GLY A 116 9.77 30.66 -11.25
CA GLY A 116 9.01 31.86 -11.57
C GLY A 116 8.65 32.74 -10.37
N MET A 117 8.52 32.16 -9.18
CA MET A 117 7.89 32.83 -8.04
C MET A 117 8.71 32.77 -6.75
N ILE A 118 9.73 31.93 -6.66
CA ILE A 118 10.59 31.81 -5.49
C ILE A 118 12.01 32.28 -5.79
N ALA A 119 12.65 31.79 -6.84
CA ALA A 119 14.01 32.17 -7.21
C ALA A 119 14.20 33.70 -7.29
N PRO A 120 13.26 34.48 -7.86
CA PRO A 120 13.37 35.95 -7.94
C PRO A 120 13.42 36.65 -6.61
N ILE A 121 12.96 36.06 -5.52
CA ILE A 121 12.91 36.65 -4.18
C ILE A 121 13.97 36.11 -3.22
N VAL A 122 14.78 35.13 -3.67
CA VAL A 122 15.81 34.49 -2.83
C VAL A 122 16.81 35.51 -2.25
N GLY A 123 17.17 36.53 -2.99
CA GLY A 123 18.08 37.59 -2.50
C GLY A 123 17.51 38.50 -1.38
N TYR A 124 16.20 38.41 -1.13
CA TYR A 124 15.55 39.22 -0.09
C TYR A 124 15.66 38.55 1.28
N THR A 125 16.23 39.24 2.27
CA THR A 125 16.40 38.70 3.62
C THR A 125 15.04 38.48 4.30
N VAL A 126 14.73 37.25 4.70
CA VAL A 126 13.52 36.89 5.43
C VAL A 126 13.83 36.32 6.81
N LYS A 127 12.91 36.51 7.76
CA LYS A 127 13.01 35.93 9.12
C LYS A 127 12.59 34.47 9.19
N GLY A 128 11.90 33.96 8.18
CA GLY A 128 11.42 32.58 8.11
C GLY A 128 10.29 32.40 7.15
N ASN A 129 9.85 31.16 6.99
CA ASN A 129 8.78 30.75 6.11
C ASN A 129 7.60 30.16 6.89
N ILE A 130 6.40 30.42 6.39
CA ILE A 130 5.19 29.67 6.77
C ILE A 130 4.64 28.95 5.54
N TRP A 131 4.27 27.67 5.70
CA TRP A 131 3.90 26.77 4.61
C TRP A 131 2.55 26.11 4.86
N TYR A 132 1.66 26.12 3.88
CA TYR A 132 0.37 25.43 3.96
C TYR A 132 0.09 24.72 2.64
N GLN A 133 0.48 23.47 2.54
CA GLN A 133 0.34 22.62 1.35
C GLN A 133 0.44 21.15 1.77
N GLY A 134 0.00 20.21 0.94
CA GLY A 134 0.08 18.76 1.14
C GLY A 134 -0.99 18.02 0.37
N GLU A 135 -2.14 18.64 0.14
CA GLU A 135 -3.32 18.02 -0.46
C GLU A 135 -3.04 17.43 -1.84
N SER A 136 -2.30 18.15 -2.67
CA SER A 136 -1.94 17.69 -4.02
C SER A 136 -0.91 16.56 -4.03
N ASN A 137 -0.14 16.39 -2.95
CA ASN A 137 0.80 15.29 -2.78
C ASN A 137 0.18 14.03 -2.14
N SER A 138 -1.08 14.10 -1.72
CA SER A 138 -1.73 13.03 -0.95
C SER A 138 -1.79 11.67 -1.66
N VAL A 139 -1.78 11.64 -2.99
CA VAL A 139 -1.72 10.41 -3.78
C VAL A 139 -0.34 9.74 -3.77
N ARG A 140 0.70 10.45 -3.31
CA ARG A 140 2.08 10.00 -3.17
C ARG A 140 2.62 10.28 -1.76
N TYR A 141 1.75 10.18 -0.75
CA TYR A 141 2.09 10.53 0.63
C TYR A 141 3.25 9.73 1.20
N GLU A 142 3.51 8.53 0.69
CA GLU A 142 4.63 7.69 1.12
C GLU A 142 6.00 8.35 0.89
N LYS A 143 6.09 9.21 -0.13
CA LYS A 143 7.32 9.95 -0.49
C LYS A 143 7.35 11.36 0.12
N TYR A 144 6.22 11.84 0.68
CA TYR A 144 6.07 13.26 1.01
C TYR A 144 7.00 13.73 2.13
N GLN A 145 7.32 12.90 3.10
CA GLN A 145 8.29 13.28 4.15
C GLN A 145 9.64 13.67 3.54
N GLU A 146 10.19 12.85 2.65
CA GLU A 146 11.47 13.13 1.99
C GLU A 146 11.38 14.33 1.03
N VAL A 147 10.30 14.40 0.24
CA VAL A 147 10.05 15.52 -0.68
C VAL A 147 9.99 16.85 0.07
N PHE A 148 9.26 16.89 1.18
CA PHE A 148 9.10 18.12 1.98
C PHE A 148 10.37 18.48 2.75
N THR A 149 11.09 17.50 3.27
CA THR A 149 12.42 17.71 3.89
C THR A 149 13.40 18.30 2.88
N ASN A 150 13.43 17.78 1.66
CA ASN A 150 14.30 18.29 0.60
C ASN A 150 13.92 19.70 0.17
N LEU A 151 12.63 20.04 0.11
CA LEU A 151 12.15 21.39 -0.16
C LEU A 151 12.69 22.37 0.92
N ILE A 152 12.50 22.05 2.21
CA ILE A 152 12.97 22.90 3.32
C ILE A 152 14.48 23.14 3.24
N ASN A 153 15.26 22.06 3.07
CA ASN A 153 16.72 22.15 2.99
C ASN A 153 17.18 22.92 1.74
N SER A 154 16.49 22.75 0.61
CA SER A 154 16.77 23.48 -0.63
C SER A 154 16.56 24.98 -0.43
N TRP A 155 15.44 25.40 0.15
CA TRP A 155 15.19 26.80 0.41
C TRP A 155 16.21 27.42 1.38
N ARG A 156 16.55 26.73 2.46
CA ARG A 156 17.60 27.15 3.39
C ARG A 156 18.95 27.35 2.70
N LYS A 157 19.30 26.44 1.81
CA LYS A 157 20.54 26.51 1.03
C LYS A 157 20.54 27.71 0.08
N GLU A 158 19.47 27.90 -0.69
CA GLU A 158 19.41 28.98 -1.69
C GLU A 158 19.36 30.37 -1.01
N TRP A 159 18.70 30.51 0.16
CA TRP A 159 18.77 31.74 0.97
C TRP A 159 20.09 31.91 1.72
N ASN A 160 20.99 30.92 1.70
CA ASN A 160 22.19 30.89 2.54
C ASN A 160 21.87 31.10 4.04
N GLN A 161 20.77 30.55 4.51
CA GLN A 161 20.28 30.60 5.88
C GLN A 161 19.98 29.17 6.37
N PRO A 162 20.99 28.40 6.82
CA PRO A 162 20.82 26.99 7.19
C PRO A 162 19.81 26.77 8.32
N ASP A 163 19.67 27.77 9.20
CA ASP A 163 18.77 27.73 10.36
C ASP A 163 17.45 28.46 10.13
N MET A 164 17.14 28.85 8.89
CA MET A 164 15.91 29.60 8.58
C MET A 164 14.68 28.86 9.10
N PRO A 165 13.86 29.50 9.95
CA PRO A 165 12.65 28.91 10.48
C PRO A 165 11.67 28.50 9.37
N PHE A 166 11.10 27.32 9.51
CA PHE A 166 10.11 26.81 8.56
C PHE A 166 8.92 26.21 9.33
N TYR A 167 7.85 26.98 9.49
CA TYR A 167 6.65 26.53 10.19
C TYR A 167 5.57 26.18 9.20
N PHE A 168 4.88 25.06 9.42
CA PHE A 168 3.89 24.58 8.46
C PHE A 168 2.59 24.12 9.12
N VAL A 169 1.52 24.15 8.36
CA VAL A 169 0.22 23.62 8.77
C VAL A 169 0.15 22.16 8.37
N GLN A 170 -0.19 21.28 9.34
CA GLN A 170 -0.67 19.94 8.99
C GLN A 170 -2.02 20.09 8.26
N ILE A 171 -2.14 19.55 7.04
CA ILE A 171 -3.35 19.73 6.25
C ILE A 171 -4.60 19.27 7.02
N ALA A 172 -5.72 19.95 6.77
CA ALA A 172 -6.98 19.63 7.40
C ALA A 172 -7.46 18.22 7.03
N PRO A 173 -8.02 17.44 7.97
CA PRO A 173 -8.67 16.19 7.64
C PRO A 173 -9.85 16.43 6.68
N HIS A 174 -9.95 15.56 5.65
CA HIS A 174 -11.01 15.63 4.66
C HIS A 174 -11.29 14.21 4.11
N TYR A 175 -12.55 13.89 3.78
CA TYR A 175 -12.94 12.53 3.42
C TYR A 175 -12.22 11.95 2.18
N LYS A 176 -11.64 12.78 1.31
CA LYS A 176 -10.85 12.37 0.13
C LYS A 176 -9.33 12.34 0.40
N GLN A 177 -8.89 12.76 1.59
CA GLN A 177 -7.45 12.85 1.90
C GLN A 177 -7.03 11.68 2.81
N PRO A 178 -6.06 10.84 2.42
CA PRO A 178 -5.58 9.76 3.28
C PRO A 178 -4.87 10.32 4.52
N ALA A 179 -4.93 9.58 5.64
CA ALA A 179 -4.21 9.96 6.86
C ALA A 179 -2.68 10.02 6.67
N GLY A 180 -2.17 9.23 5.74
CA GLY A 180 -0.73 9.11 5.48
C GLY A 180 -0.04 10.43 5.14
N ILE A 181 -0.73 11.39 4.49
CA ILE A 181 -0.12 12.70 4.21
C ILE A 181 0.08 13.52 5.50
N ARG A 182 -0.89 13.47 6.44
CA ARG A 182 -0.74 14.12 7.75
C ARG A 182 0.32 13.45 8.61
N GLU A 183 0.43 12.11 8.52
CA GLU A 183 1.51 11.36 9.15
C GLU A 183 2.88 11.72 8.57
N ALA A 184 2.99 11.90 7.25
CA ALA A 184 4.23 12.33 6.62
C ALA A 184 4.65 13.74 7.08
N GLN A 185 3.70 14.66 7.26
CA GLN A 185 3.94 15.99 7.83
C GLN A 185 4.40 15.90 9.30
N LEU A 186 3.77 15.03 10.10
CA LEU A 186 4.21 14.77 11.48
C LEU A 186 5.63 14.19 11.52
N LYS A 187 5.92 13.21 10.67
CA LYS A 187 7.26 12.62 10.56
C LYS A 187 8.31 13.63 10.11
N THR A 188 7.95 14.59 9.26
CA THR A 188 8.85 15.70 8.91
C THR A 188 9.16 16.55 10.14
N TRP A 189 8.15 16.93 10.93
CA TRP A 189 8.38 17.69 12.17
C TRP A 189 9.27 16.92 13.16
N LEU A 190 9.08 15.60 13.29
CA LEU A 190 9.84 14.75 14.21
C LEU A 190 11.17 14.23 13.62
N SER A 191 11.58 14.67 12.45
CA SER A 191 12.78 14.16 11.75
C SER A 191 14.12 14.61 12.36
N GLY A 192 14.09 15.49 13.34
CA GLY A 192 15.30 16.11 13.90
C GLY A 192 15.79 17.35 13.15
N LEU A 193 15.07 17.82 12.13
CA LEU A 193 15.36 19.13 11.54
C LEU A 193 15.14 20.23 12.58
N GLU A 194 16.14 21.10 12.75
CA GLU A 194 16.04 22.25 13.65
C GLU A 194 15.15 23.34 13.05
N ASN A 195 14.62 24.21 13.91
CA ASN A 195 13.80 25.39 13.54
C ASN A 195 12.61 25.08 12.62
N ILE A 196 11.99 23.89 12.77
CA ILE A 196 10.70 23.58 12.15
C ILE A 196 9.61 23.42 13.21
N GLY A 197 8.36 23.59 12.79
CA GLY A 197 7.20 23.41 13.68
C GLY A 197 5.92 23.23 12.89
N MET A 198 4.95 22.52 13.49
CA MET A 198 3.72 22.11 12.84
C MET A 198 2.48 22.64 13.58
N ALA A 199 1.66 23.41 12.90
CA ALA A 199 0.36 23.86 13.38
C ALA A 199 -0.72 22.85 13.01
N VAL A 200 -1.41 22.30 14.02
CA VAL A 200 -2.51 21.32 13.84
C VAL A 200 -3.84 22.06 13.73
N VAL A 201 -4.71 21.63 12.80
CA VAL A 201 -6.01 22.27 12.51
C VAL A 201 -7.18 21.30 12.46
N THR A 202 -7.10 20.21 13.21
CA THR A 202 -8.13 19.16 13.24
C THR A 202 -9.50 19.65 13.73
N ASP A 203 -9.52 20.64 14.60
CA ASP A 203 -10.70 21.29 15.16
C ASP A 203 -11.30 22.38 14.24
N ALA A 204 -10.55 22.83 13.24
CA ALA A 204 -10.96 23.82 12.25
C ALA A 204 -11.34 23.18 10.89
N ALA A 205 -11.32 21.85 10.80
CA ALA A 205 -11.56 21.10 9.57
C ALA A 205 -13.03 20.93 9.25
N ASP A 206 -13.34 20.80 7.95
CA ASP A 206 -14.62 20.36 7.42
C ASP A 206 -14.43 19.07 6.62
N SER A 207 -15.29 18.07 6.86
CA SER A 207 -15.17 16.78 6.17
C SER A 207 -15.38 16.86 4.67
N THR A 208 -16.14 17.85 4.21
CA THR A 208 -16.57 18.04 2.81
C THR A 208 -15.91 19.19 2.09
N ASP A 209 -15.38 20.16 2.84
CA ASP A 209 -14.64 21.31 2.27
C ASP A 209 -13.13 21.16 2.56
N ILE A 210 -12.34 20.90 1.51
CA ILE A 210 -10.88 20.79 1.59
C ILE A 210 -10.20 22.11 1.95
N HIS A 211 -10.95 23.23 1.86
CA HIS A 211 -10.51 24.58 2.19
C HIS A 211 -11.26 25.12 3.41
N PRO A 212 -10.94 24.66 4.64
CA PRO A 212 -11.66 25.09 5.84
C PRO A 212 -11.75 26.62 5.95
N ARG A 213 -12.93 27.14 6.28
CA ARG A 213 -13.18 28.60 6.32
C ARG A 213 -12.47 29.28 7.48
N ASN A 214 -12.19 28.57 8.57
CA ASN A 214 -11.46 29.10 9.71
C ASN A 214 -9.98 29.26 9.36
N LYS A 215 -9.59 30.47 8.94
CA LYS A 215 -8.19 30.83 8.65
C LYS A 215 -7.48 31.49 9.85
N VAL A 216 -8.22 31.77 10.93
CA VAL A 216 -7.65 32.33 12.17
C VAL A 216 -6.81 31.27 12.88
N ALA A 217 -7.34 30.08 13.10
CA ALA A 217 -6.65 29.03 13.81
C ALA A 217 -5.26 28.69 13.22
N PRO A 218 -5.10 28.39 11.91
CA PRO A 218 -3.77 28.13 11.36
C PRO A 218 -2.83 29.33 11.46
N GLY A 219 -3.32 30.55 11.22
CA GLY A 219 -2.48 31.76 11.30
C GLY A 219 -1.96 32.02 12.70
N GLU A 220 -2.80 31.98 13.72
CA GLU A 220 -2.41 32.19 15.12
C GLU A 220 -1.50 31.08 15.65
N ARG A 221 -1.73 29.80 15.25
CA ARG A 221 -0.90 28.66 15.64
C ARG A 221 0.50 28.72 15.01
N LEU A 222 0.60 29.11 13.74
CA LEU A 222 1.90 29.39 13.11
C LEU A 222 2.63 30.55 13.82
N ALA A 223 1.92 31.62 14.18
CA ALA A 223 2.51 32.76 14.92
C ALA A 223 2.96 32.34 16.33
N ALA A 224 2.23 31.43 17.01
CA ALA A 224 2.65 30.92 18.31
C ALA A 224 4.00 30.19 18.24
N TRP A 225 4.23 29.38 17.19
CA TRP A 225 5.53 28.76 16.92
C TRP A 225 6.64 29.83 16.77
N ALA A 226 6.41 30.83 15.93
CA ALA A 226 7.39 31.93 15.73
C ALA A 226 7.67 32.70 17.01
N LEU A 227 6.62 33.12 17.74
CA LEU A 227 6.75 33.84 18.99
C LEU A 227 7.55 33.08 20.03
N ALA A 228 7.27 31.79 20.19
CA ALA A 228 7.97 30.94 21.16
C ALA A 228 9.42 30.66 20.76
N LYS A 229 9.65 30.25 19.51
CA LYS A 229 10.94 29.70 19.06
C LYS A 229 11.91 30.77 18.53
N GLN A 230 11.40 31.82 17.86
CA GLN A 230 12.25 32.85 17.28
C GLN A 230 12.32 34.13 18.14
N TYR A 231 11.25 34.41 18.88
CA TYR A 231 11.16 35.63 19.68
C TYR A 231 11.20 35.39 21.20
N GLY A 232 11.41 34.10 21.62
CA GLY A 232 11.62 33.74 23.04
C GLY A 232 10.43 33.98 23.96
N LYS A 233 9.21 34.15 23.42
CA LYS A 233 8.01 34.35 24.26
C LYS A 233 7.67 33.06 25.00
N LYS A 234 7.43 33.12 26.29
CA LYS A 234 7.03 31.97 27.13
C LYS A 234 5.53 31.67 26.96
N ILE A 235 5.16 31.09 25.85
CA ILE A 235 3.79 30.69 25.51
C ILE A 235 3.74 29.22 25.05
N VAL A 236 2.58 28.60 25.22
CA VAL A 236 2.32 27.26 24.65
C VAL A 236 2.09 27.42 23.14
N TYR A 237 2.83 26.66 22.34
CA TYR A 237 2.84 26.80 20.88
C TYR A 237 2.42 25.53 20.13
N SER A 238 2.30 24.38 20.83
CA SER A 238 1.82 23.13 20.27
C SER A 238 0.70 22.53 21.12
N GLY A 239 -0.18 21.80 20.50
CA GLY A 239 -1.11 20.90 21.20
C GLY A 239 -0.43 19.61 21.65
N PRO A 240 -1.15 18.73 22.39
CA PRO A 240 -0.62 17.49 22.91
C PRO A 240 -0.01 16.63 21.80
N LEU A 241 1.24 16.21 22.00
CA LEU A 241 1.97 15.30 21.13
C LEU A 241 2.17 13.97 21.84
N TYR A 242 1.82 12.85 21.19
CA TYR A 242 2.06 11.51 21.72
C TYR A 242 3.54 11.32 22.06
N LYS A 243 3.81 10.84 23.29
CA LYS A 243 5.16 10.61 23.82
C LYS A 243 5.46 9.13 23.98
N SER A 244 4.61 8.43 24.74
CA SER A 244 4.84 7.04 25.10
C SER A 244 3.53 6.29 25.35
N MET A 245 3.62 4.96 25.30
CA MET A 245 2.51 4.05 25.54
C MET A 245 2.94 2.95 26.51
N LYS A 246 2.06 2.61 27.48
CA LYS A 246 2.22 1.48 28.39
C LYS A 246 0.95 0.63 28.34
N VAL A 247 1.11 -0.68 28.15
CA VAL A 247 0.01 -1.65 28.18
C VAL A 247 -0.08 -2.27 29.57
N ASN A 248 -1.28 -2.28 30.16
CA ASN A 248 -1.57 -2.89 31.45
C ASN A 248 -2.82 -3.77 31.33
N GLY A 249 -2.63 -5.07 31.07
CA GLY A 249 -3.75 -5.99 30.81
C GLY A 249 -4.59 -5.56 29.61
N GLY A 250 -5.87 -5.29 29.82
CA GLY A 250 -6.82 -4.84 28.78
C GLY A 250 -6.80 -3.33 28.51
N GLU A 251 -5.91 -2.57 29.11
CA GLU A 251 -5.86 -1.12 29.01
C GLU A 251 -4.53 -0.62 28.46
N ILE A 252 -4.57 0.56 27.85
CA ILE A 252 -3.39 1.30 27.38
C ILE A 252 -3.36 2.67 28.04
N THR A 253 -2.25 3.02 28.67
CA THR A 253 -1.99 4.40 29.12
C THR A 253 -1.07 5.09 28.13
N LEU A 254 -1.45 6.31 27.72
CA LEU A 254 -0.69 7.19 26.84
C LEU A 254 -0.22 8.43 27.58
N ASP A 255 1.03 8.79 27.41
CA ASP A 255 1.60 10.07 27.88
C ASP A 255 1.79 11.03 26.71
N PHE A 256 1.69 12.33 27.02
CA PHE A 256 1.79 13.41 26.02
C PHE A 256 2.80 14.45 26.42
N GLU A 257 3.53 14.98 25.44
CA GLU A 257 4.25 16.25 25.53
C GLU A 257 3.29 17.42 25.22
N PHE A 258 3.65 18.64 25.58
CA PHE A 258 2.82 19.85 25.43
C PHE A 258 1.44 19.75 26.13
N ALA A 259 1.40 19.00 27.20
CA ALA A 259 0.19 18.77 28.02
C ALA A 259 0.29 19.41 29.41
N GLU A 260 1.21 20.35 29.60
CA GLU A 260 1.39 21.06 30.87
C GLU A 260 0.06 21.73 31.28
N GLY A 261 -0.31 21.55 32.54
CA GLY A 261 -1.60 21.98 33.10
C GLY A 261 -2.76 21.02 32.86
N GLY A 262 -2.54 19.93 32.10
CA GLY A 262 -3.49 18.85 31.87
C GLY A 262 -4.13 18.87 30.48
N LEU A 263 -4.71 17.71 30.17
CA LEU A 263 -5.55 17.49 28.99
C LEU A 263 -7.00 17.88 29.26
N GLN A 264 -7.76 18.21 28.23
CA GLN A 264 -9.18 18.55 28.34
C GLN A 264 -9.94 18.28 27.06
N THR A 265 -11.26 18.25 27.18
CA THR A 265 -12.23 18.30 26.06
C THR A 265 -13.12 19.54 26.21
N PRO A 266 -13.65 20.12 25.13
CA PRO A 266 -14.63 21.19 25.22
C PRO A 266 -15.86 20.76 26.03
N GLY A 267 -16.26 21.55 27.02
CA GLY A 267 -17.44 21.26 27.85
C GLY A 267 -17.37 19.97 28.65
N ASN A 268 -16.19 19.41 28.87
CA ASN A 268 -15.98 18.09 29.51
C ASN A 268 -16.74 16.93 28.81
N GLU A 269 -16.93 17.04 27.49
CA GLU A 269 -17.50 15.95 26.70
C GLU A 269 -16.58 14.70 26.78
N PRO A 270 -17.13 13.49 26.55
CA PRO A 270 -16.31 12.30 26.35
C PRO A 270 -15.26 12.50 25.27
N VAL A 271 -14.05 11.98 25.49
CA VAL A 271 -12.95 12.05 24.50
C VAL A 271 -13.32 11.26 23.26
N LYS A 272 -13.09 11.84 22.08
CA LYS A 272 -13.44 11.25 20.78
C LYS A 272 -12.20 11.07 19.91
N GLY A 273 -12.22 10.04 19.07
CA GLY A 273 -11.22 9.85 18.02
C GLY A 273 -10.11 8.86 18.35
N PHE A 274 -10.17 8.17 19.48
CA PHE A 274 -9.29 7.06 19.80
C PHE A 274 -9.82 5.72 19.31
N PHE A 275 -8.92 4.92 18.79
CA PHE A 275 -9.14 3.54 18.40
C PHE A 275 -7.98 2.69 18.91
N ILE A 276 -8.27 1.50 19.42
CA ILE A 276 -7.26 0.52 19.84
C ILE A 276 -7.42 -0.79 19.10
N ALA A 277 -6.32 -1.51 18.92
CA ALA A 277 -6.29 -2.83 18.29
C ALA A 277 -5.44 -3.81 19.09
N GLY A 278 -5.83 -5.08 19.04
CA GLY A 278 -5.01 -6.20 19.44
C GLY A 278 -4.03 -6.62 18.32
N ASN A 279 -3.43 -7.78 18.47
CA ASN A 279 -2.53 -8.37 17.47
C ASN A 279 -3.22 -8.67 16.13
N ASP A 280 -4.55 -8.70 16.11
CA ASP A 280 -5.37 -8.86 14.91
C ASP A 280 -5.37 -7.63 13.98
N ALA A 281 -4.69 -6.54 14.39
CA ALA A 281 -4.63 -5.27 13.67
C ALA A 281 -5.99 -4.63 13.36
N ARG A 282 -7.07 -5.09 14.02
CA ARG A 282 -8.40 -4.53 13.88
C ARG A 282 -8.64 -3.44 14.92
N PHE A 283 -8.91 -2.23 14.43
CA PHE A 283 -9.12 -1.06 15.28
C PHE A 283 -10.59 -0.89 15.66
N TYR A 284 -10.85 -0.85 16.96
CA TYR A 284 -12.16 -0.58 17.54
C TYR A 284 -12.15 0.76 18.28
N PRO A 285 -13.29 1.47 18.32
CA PRO A 285 -13.40 2.65 19.17
C PRO A 285 -13.01 2.33 20.60
N ALA A 286 -12.29 3.24 21.22
CA ALA A 286 -11.85 3.11 22.60
C ALA A 286 -12.56 4.14 23.50
N ASP A 287 -12.95 3.69 24.68
CA ASP A 287 -13.27 4.57 25.80
C ASP A 287 -11.98 5.19 26.31
N ALA A 288 -12.00 6.48 26.59
CA ALA A 288 -10.81 7.25 26.94
C ALA A 288 -11.06 8.09 28.20
N VAL A 289 -10.23 7.89 29.21
CA VAL A 289 -10.29 8.62 30.50
C VAL A 289 -9.05 9.49 30.66
N ILE A 290 -9.24 10.80 30.84
CA ILE A 290 -8.16 11.77 31.07
C ILE A 290 -7.67 11.66 32.52
N ASN A 291 -6.36 11.52 32.70
CA ASN A 291 -5.69 11.47 33.98
C ASN A 291 -4.54 12.50 34.01
N GLY A 292 -4.88 13.79 34.19
CA GLY A 292 -3.89 14.88 34.13
C GLY A 292 -3.28 15.02 32.72
N ASN A 293 -2.01 14.68 32.56
CA ASN A 293 -1.28 14.74 31.27
C ASN A 293 -1.29 13.42 30.50
N SER A 294 -2.01 12.42 30.99
CA SER A 294 -2.11 11.10 30.37
C SER A 294 -3.56 10.73 30.07
N ILE A 295 -3.74 9.69 29.26
CA ILE A 295 -5.05 9.10 28.92
C ILE A 295 -4.96 7.60 29.10
N THR A 296 -5.96 7.01 29.77
CA THR A 296 -6.17 5.56 29.78
C THR A 296 -7.25 5.19 28.77
N LEU A 297 -6.94 4.20 27.91
CA LEU A 297 -7.81 3.68 26.86
C LEU A 297 -8.20 2.23 27.13
N SER A 298 -9.47 1.90 26.90
CA SER A 298 -9.98 0.53 26.93
C SER A 298 -11.04 0.32 25.87
N SER A 299 -11.36 -0.93 25.55
CA SER A 299 -12.47 -1.29 24.66
C SER A 299 -12.98 -2.69 25.00
N THR A 300 -14.28 -2.85 25.07
CA THR A 300 -14.92 -4.17 25.29
C THR A 300 -14.64 -5.16 24.17
N TYR A 301 -14.21 -4.67 22.99
CA TYR A 301 -13.87 -5.49 21.83
C TYR A 301 -12.40 -5.92 21.78
N VAL A 302 -11.53 -5.41 22.67
CA VAL A 302 -10.08 -5.63 22.63
C VAL A 302 -9.54 -5.95 24.02
N SER A 303 -9.47 -7.23 24.34
CA SER A 303 -9.00 -7.70 25.67
C SER A 303 -7.47 -7.63 25.86
N ALA A 304 -6.71 -7.58 24.77
CA ALA A 304 -5.25 -7.50 24.79
C ALA A 304 -4.77 -6.46 23.74
N PRO A 305 -4.91 -5.15 24.05
CA PRO A 305 -4.55 -4.10 23.10
C PRO A 305 -3.04 -3.96 22.97
N VAL A 306 -2.57 -3.70 21.73
CA VAL A 306 -1.15 -3.51 21.40
C VAL A 306 -0.89 -2.23 20.60
N ALA A 307 -1.95 -1.59 20.09
CA ALA A 307 -1.81 -0.43 19.22
C ALA A 307 -2.92 0.59 19.41
N VAL A 308 -2.60 1.85 19.16
CA VAL A 308 -3.51 3.01 19.28
C VAL A 308 -3.46 3.86 18.01
N ARG A 309 -4.62 4.39 17.62
CA ARG A 309 -4.76 5.47 16.64
C ARG A 309 -5.61 6.59 17.22
N TYR A 310 -5.17 7.84 17.01
CA TYR A 310 -5.92 9.04 17.34
C TYR A 310 -6.08 9.93 16.11
N GLY A 311 -7.31 10.23 15.72
CA GLY A 311 -7.57 11.05 14.52
C GLY A 311 -6.95 10.52 13.23
N TYR A 312 -6.55 9.24 13.20
CA TYR A 312 -5.88 8.60 12.07
C TYR A 312 -6.88 7.94 11.11
N GLY A 313 -7.17 8.63 10.05
CA GLY A 313 -8.12 8.22 9.01
C GLY A 313 -8.33 9.37 8.02
N THR A 314 -9.28 9.26 7.11
CA THR A 314 -9.60 10.36 6.19
C THR A 314 -10.16 11.55 6.95
N PHE A 315 -11.18 11.30 7.75
CA PHE A 315 -11.78 12.27 8.66
C PHE A 315 -12.31 11.56 9.90
N PHE A 316 -11.98 12.07 11.09
CA PHE A 316 -12.59 11.72 12.36
C PHE A 316 -12.87 12.98 13.17
N ARG A 317 -13.97 12.98 13.91
CA ARG A 317 -14.20 14.02 14.93
C ARG A 317 -13.30 13.73 16.10
N VAL A 318 -12.46 14.69 16.43
CA VAL A 318 -11.50 14.65 17.56
C VAL A 318 -11.74 15.87 18.46
N ASN A 319 -11.55 15.72 19.75
CA ASN A 319 -11.84 16.79 20.71
C ASN A 319 -10.86 16.83 21.89
N LEU A 320 -9.66 16.30 21.73
CA LEU A 320 -8.62 16.37 22.75
C LEU A 320 -7.78 17.62 22.60
N PHE A 321 -7.59 18.38 23.68
CA PHE A 321 -6.84 19.64 23.74
C PHE A 321 -5.96 19.68 24.98
N ASN A 322 -4.94 20.54 24.97
CA ASN A 322 -4.29 20.99 26.21
C ASN A 322 -5.06 22.19 26.82
N LYS A 323 -4.65 22.62 28.00
CA LYS A 323 -5.25 23.77 28.68
C LYS A 323 -5.08 25.11 27.97
N ALA A 324 -4.15 25.22 27.02
CA ALA A 324 -4.01 26.38 26.15
C ALA A 324 -5.02 26.38 24.97
N GLY A 325 -5.88 25.38 24.85
CA GLY A 325 -6.87 25.26 23.78
C GLY A 325 -6.30 24.82 22.43
N LEU A 326 -5.10 24.24 22.41
CA LEU A 326 -4.50 23.70 21.20
C LEU A 326 -4.86 22.22 21.03
N PRO A 327 -5.30 21.77 19.82
CA PRO A 327 -5.75 20.42 19.59
C PRO A 327 -4.59 19.42 19.55
N ALA A 328 -4.84 18.21 20.04
CA ALA A 328 -3.86 17.13 20.00
C ALA A 328 -3.51 16.72 18.56
N VAL A 329 -2.26 16.39 18.37
CA VAL A 329 -1.69 15.94 17.10
C VAL A 329 -2.22 14.54 16.77
N PRO A 330 -2.81 14.29 15.59
CA PRO A 330 -3.17 12.96 15.14
C PRO A 330 -1.94 12.05 15.03
N PHE A 331 -2.07 10.80 15.50
CA PHE A 331 -0.97 9.83 15.48
C PHE A 331 -1.47 8.39 15.37
N ARG A 332 -0.53 7.47 15.15
CA ARG A 332 -0.68 6.04 15.37
C ARG A 332 0.58 5.45 16.01
N THR A 333 0.41 4.40 16.77
CA THR A 333 1.52 3.65 17.37
C THR A 333 1.82 2.35 16.62
N ASP A 334 0.90 1.93 15.74
CA ASP A 334 1.02 0.67 15.02
C ASP A 334 2.05 0.73 13.89
N THR A 335 2.74 -0.39 13.71
CA THR A 335 3.64 -0.67 12.59
C THR A 335 3.07 -1.77 11.71
N PHE A 336 1.76 -2.01 11.76
CA PHE A 336 1.12 -3.05 10.98
C PHE A 336 1.39 -2.83 9.49
N SER A 337 2.16 -3.76 8.92
CA SER A 337 2.56 -3.81 7.52
C SER A 337 1.94 -5.03 6.84
N SER A 338 2.22 -5.22 5.54
CA SER A 338 1.89 -6.48 4.85
C SER A 338 2.49 -7.69 5.57
N ASP A 339 3.65 -7.52 6.22
CA ASP A 339 4.31 -8.58 6.99
C ASP A 339 3.52 -9.02 8.22
N THR A 340 2.65 -8.19 8.75
CA THR A 340 1.74 -8.53 9.83
C THR A 340 0.59 -9.41 9.32
N TYR A 341 0.00 -9.06 8.16
CA TYR A 341 -1.19 -9.75 7.67
C TYR A 341 -0.95 -11.20 7.28
N TYR A 342 0.20 -11.57 6.68
CA TYR A 342 0.44 -12.97 6.33
C TYR A 342 0.62 -13.86 7.56
N ARG A 343 1.26 -13.34 8.64
CA ARG A 343 1.35 -14.05 9.92
C ARG A 343 -0.02 -14.22 10.57
N LEU A 344 -0.78 -13.12 10.66
CA LEU A 344 -2.12 -13.15 11.23
C LEU A 344 -3.03 -14.13 10.48
N PHE A 345 -2.93 -14.17 9.14
CA PHE A 345 -3.71 -15.10 8.35
C PHE A 345 -3.27 -16.55 8.59
N ALA A 346 -1.97 -16.84 8.59
CA ALA A 346 -1.44 -18.17 8.87
C ALA A 346 -1.78 -18.66 10.29
N ASP A 347 -1.61 -17.81 11.32
CA ASP A 347 -1.99 -18.12 12.70
C ASP A 347 -3.50 -18.34 12.82
N SER A 348 -4.29 -17.59 12.08
CA SER A 348 -5.74 -17.72 11.99
C SER A 348 -6.15 -19.06 11.41
N GLU A 349 -5.48 -19.51 10.33
CA GLU A 349 -5.73 -20.81 9.71
C GLU A 349 -5.36 -21.96 10.65
N ILE A 350 -4.19 -21.91 11.30
CA ILE A 350 -3.79 -22.94 12.28
C ILE A 350 -4.76 -23.00 13.46
N ARG A 351 -5.26 -21.85 13.94
CA ARG A 351 -6.24 -21.81 15.04
C ARG A 351 -7.57 -22.44 14.66
N ARG A 352 -8.06 -22.17 13.43
CA ARG A 352 -9.32 -22.73 12.93
C ARG A 352 -9.20 -24.19 12.51
N PHE A 353 -8.05 -24.57 12.00
CA PHE A 353 -7.71 -25.87 11.47
C PHE A 353 -6.42 -26.36 12.12
N PRO A 354 -6.48 -26.90 13.35
CA PRO A 354 -5.30 -27.34 14.09
C PRO A 354 -4.45 -28.38 13.36
N GLU A 355 -5.04 -29.15 12.45
CA GLU A 355 -4.36 -30.09 11.58
C GLU A 355 -4.52 -29.69 10.11
N ALA A 356 -3.44 -29.74 9.32
CA ALA A 356 -3.43 -29.18 7.96
C ALA A 356 -4.37 -29.90 6.97
N TRP A 357 -4.78 -31.12 7.25
CA TRP A 357 -5.81 -31.80 6.45
C TRP A 357 -7.19 -31.14 6.58
N GLN A 358 -7.42 -30.37 7.64
CA GLN A 358 -8.67 -29.64 7.87
C GLN A 358 -8.78 -28.34 7.05
N LEU A 359 -7.66 -27.86 6.50
CA LEU A 359 -7.66 -26.68 5.64
C LEU A 359 -8.73 -26.83 4.53
N ASP A 360 -9.35 -25.72 4.17
CA ASP A 360 -10.48 -25.70 3.24
C ASP A 360 -11.66 -26.58 3.69
N HIS A 361 -11.89 -26.60 5.02
CA HIS A 361 -12.97 -27.41 5.65
C HIS A 361 -12.89 -28.92 5.33
N GLY A 362 -11.68 -29.44 5.14
CA GLY A 362 -11.43 -30.87 4.95
C GLY A 362 -12.08 -31.72 6.04
N LYS A 363 -12.76 -32.81 5.65
CA LYS A 363 -13.47 -33.71 6.58
C LYS A 363 -12.74 -34.98 6.87
N ARG A 364 -11.60 -35.21 6.25
CA ARG A 364 -10.76 -36.40 6.41
C ARG A 364 -9.32 -36.11 6.00
N LEU A 365 -8.39 -36.91 6.50
CA LEU A 365 -7.02 -36.90 6.02
C LEU A 365 -6.98 -37.16 4.51
N TYR A 366 -6.39 -36.23 3.75
CA TYR A 366 -6.42 -36.25 2.31
C TYR A 366 -5.24 -35.49 1.70
N PHE A 367 -4.66 -36.02 0.62
CA PHE A 367 -3.60 -35.39 -0.16
C PHE A 367 -4.19 -34.52 -1.27
N GLY A 368 -5.03 -33.56 -0.92
CA GLY A 368 -5.76 -32.72 -1.85
C GLY A 368 -5.04 -31.43 -2.21
N TYR A 369 -5.37 -30.86 -3.40
CA TYR A 369 -4.69 -29.65 -3.89
C TYR A 369 -4.88 -28.45 -2.98
N ALA A 370 -6.04 -28.28 -2.35
CA ALA A 370 -6.33 -27.15 -1.47
C ALA A 370 -5.42 -27.17 -0.23
N GLN A 371 -5.26 -28.36 0.39
CA GLN A 371 -4.29 -28.57 1.48
C GLN A 371 -2.87 -28.27 1.00
N GLY A 372 -2.50 -28.74 -0.19
CA GLY A 372 -1.19 -28.47 -0.81
C GLY A 372 -0.91 -27.00 -0.97
N VAL A 373 -1.88 -26.21 -1.46
CA VAL A 373 -1.74 -24.72 -1.60
C VAL A 373 -1.55 -24.07 -0.24
N GLY A 374 -2.39 -24.42 0.75
CA GLY A 374 -2.30 -23.89 2.10
C GLY A 374 -0.97 -24.23 2.77
N CYS A 375 -0.52 -25.47 2.64
CA CYS A 375 0.76 -25.95 3.17
C CYS A 375 1.96 -25.26 2.48
N CYS A 376 1.92 -25.04 1.17
CA CYS A 376 2.94 -24.25 0.47
C CYS A 376 3.01 -22.82 1.05
N ALA A 377 1.85 -22.19 1.33
CA ALA A 377 1.81 -20.88 1.95
C ALA A 377 2.42 -20.88 3.37
N MET A 378 2.10 -21.89 4.20
CA MET A 378 2.70 -22.02 5.54
C MET A 378 4.23 -22.18 5.47
N LEU A 379 4.76 -22.95 4.53
CA LEU A 379 6.21 -23.06 4.32
C LEU A 379 6.84 -21.74 3.88
N GLN A 380 6.16 -20.90 3.10
CA GLN A 380 6.65 -19.55 2.77
C GLN A 380 6.69 -18.66 4.01
N VAL A 381 5.67 -18.74 4.89
CA VAL A 381 5.67 -18.01 6.16
C VAL A 381 6.83 -18.48 7.05
N TRP A 382 7.06 -19.77 7.17
CA TRP A 382 8.23 -20.31 7.86
C TRP A 382 9.56 -19.78 7.29
N LYS A 383 9.77 -19.89 6.00
CA LYS A 383 11.00 -19.38 5.34
C LYS A 383 11.24 -17.90 5.61
N LYS A 384 10.17 -17.09 5.64
CA LYS A 384 10.25 -15.66 5.88
C LYS A 384 10.47 -15.31 7.35
N THR A 385 9.94 -16.10 8.29
CA THR A 385 9.90 -15.76 9.72
C THR A 385 10.89 -16.54 10.57
N GLY A 386 11.33 -17.70 10.10
CA GLY A 386 12.07 -18.68 10.90
C GLY A 386 11.22 -19.40 11.97
N ASP A 387 9.92 -19.11 12.06
CA ASP A 387 9.03 -19.71 13.06
C ASP A 387 8.67 -21.14 12.66
N ARG A 388 9.24 -22.08 13.41
CA ARG A 388 9.16 -23.52 13.15
C ARG A 388 7.73 -24.07 13.21
N ARG A 389 6.81 -23.44 13.94
CA ARG A 389 5.41 -23.88 14.05
C ARG A 389 4.74 -24.08 12.70
N TYR A 390 5.04 -23.21 11.72
CA TYR A 390 4.47 -23.33 10.38
C TYR A 390 5.06 -24.52 9.61
N PHE A 391 6.33 -24.82 9.80
CA PHE A 391 6.97 -26.00 9.20
C PHE A 391 6.41 -27.30 9.82
N ASP A 392 6.39 -27.37 11.17
CA ASP A 392 5.95 -28.54 11.92
C ASP A 392 4.48 -28.88 11.61
N TYR A 393 3.65 -27.86 11.39
CA TYR A 393 2.27 -28.02 10.95
C TYR A 393 2.14 -28.74 9.60
N VAL A 394 3.01 -28.41 8.65
CA VAL A 394 3.04 -29.06 7.32
C VAL A 394 3.70 -30.43 7.38
N GLU A 395 4.79 -30.56 8.15
CA GLU A 395 5.49 -31.84 8.33
C GLU A 395 4.57 -32.89 8.96
N ALA A 396 3.82 -32.54 9.99
CA ALA A 396 2.87 -33.44 10.64
C ALA A 396 1.80 -33.97 9.66
N TRP A 397 1.29 -33.11 8.77
CA TRP A 397 0.37 -33.54 7.72
C TRP A 397 1.01 -34.49 6.72
N ALA A 398 2.20 -34.18 6.24
CA ALA A 398 2.92 -35.01 5.29
C ALA A 398 3.32 -36.36 5.91
N ASP A 399 3.79 -36.33 7.18
CA ASP A 399 4.15 -37.55 7.91
C ASP A 399 2.95 -38.48 8.13
N SER A 400 1.74 -37.92 8.27
CA SER A 400 0.49 -38.71 8.39
C SER A 400 0.07 -39.36 7.09
N LEU A 401 0.56 -38.90 5.95
CA LEU A 401 0.14 -39.34 4.61
C LEU A 401 1.20 -40.19 3.90
N VAL A 402 2.49 -39.92 4.16
CA VAL A 402 3.60 -40.55 3.42
C VAL A 402 4.28 -41.59 4.31
N ASP A 403 4.24 -42.82 3.91
CA ASP A 403 4.94 -43.91 4.60
C ASP A 403 6.44 -43.96 4.26
N ASP A 404 7.19 -44.85 4.93
CA ASP A 404 8.63 -45.00 4.73
C ASP A 404 9.04 -45.46 3.34
N LYS A 405 8.11 -46.00 2.54
CA LYS A 405 8.32 -46.38 1.14
C LYS A 405 7.94 -45.32 0.14
N GLY A 406 7.48 -44.16 0.61
CA GLY A 406 7.02 -43.06 -0.23
C GLY A 406 5.61 -43.28 -0.81
N GLU A 407 4.87 -44.27 -0.30
CA GLU A 407 3.48 -44.45 -0.68
C GLU A 407 2.62 -43.37 0.01
N ILE A 408 1.69 -42.78 -0.74
CA ILE A 408 0.85 -41.70 -0.25
C ILE A 408 -0.56 -42.22 0.05
N HIS A 409 -1.00 -42.07 1.29
CA HIS A 409 -2.30 -42.55 1.74
C HIS A 409 -3.45 -41.92 0.95
N LEU A 410 -4.38 -42.78 0.47
CA LEU A 410 -5.53 -42.39 -0.38
C LEU A 410 -5.17 -41.77 -1.74
N TYR A 411 -3.90 -41.72 -2.12
CA TYR A 411 -3.50 -41.34 -3.46
C TYR A 411 -3.73 -42.50 -4.44
N LYS A 412 -4.50 -42.20 -5.48
CA LYS A 412 -4.83 -43.23 -6.52
C LYS A 412 -4.22 -42.78 -7.84
N LYS A 413 -3.02 -43.30 -8.11
CA LYS A 413 -2.23 -42.99 -9.32
C LYS A 413 -3.03 -43.22 -10.62
N GLU A 414 -3.86 -44.26 -10.67
CA GLU A 414 -4.63 -44.66 -11.84
C GLU A 414 -5.75 -43.70 -12.22
N THR A 415 -6.05 -42.72 -11.36
CA THR A 415 -6.99 -41.64 -11.66
C THR A 415 -6.37 -40.58 -12.55
N TYR A 416 -5.03 -40.55 -12.62
CA TYR A 416 -4.25 -39.56 -13.36
C TYR A 416 -4.77 -38.12 -13.10
N ASN A 417 -5.02 -37.85 -11.83
CA ASN A 417 -5.52 -36.54 -11.41
C ASN A 417 -4.34 -35.60 -11.10
N LEU A 418 -4.18 -34.53 -11.89
CA LEU A 418 -3.11 -33.53 -11.70
C LEU A 418 -3.24 -32.76 -10.38
N ASP A 419 -4.42 -32.68 -9.80
CA ASP A 419 -4.62 -31.99 -8.51
C ASP A 419 -3.75 -32.60 -7.40
N TYR A 420 -3.49 -33.90 -7.41
CA TYR A 420 -2.61 -34.55 -6.43
C TYR A 420 -1.15 -34.06 -6.54
N ILE A 421 -0.70 -33.76 -7.76
CA ILE A 421 0.68 -33.32 -8.00
C ILE A 421 0.97 -32.01 -7.26
N ASN A 422 -0.01 -31.12 -7.15
CA ASN A 422 0.16 -29.87 -6.45
C ASN A 422 0.60 -30.05 -4.98
N SER A 423 0.02 -31.01 -4.28
CA SER A 423 0.39 -31.32 -2.90
C SER A 423 1.82 -31.83 -2.77
N GLY A 424 2.36 -32.40 -3.82
CA GLY A 424 3.75 -32.85 -3.89
C GLY A 424 4.78 -31.71 -3.79
N LYS A 425 4.38 -30.48 -4.08
CA LYS A 425 5.29 -29.31 -4.00
C LYS A 425 5.89 -29.13 -2.60
N VAL A 426 5.15 -29.44 -1.54
CA VAL A 426 5.65 -29.33 -0.16
C VAL A 426 6.74 -30.34 0.14
N LEU A 427 6.73 -31.49 -0.51
CA LEU A 427 7.68 -32.58 -0.23
C LEU A 427 9.13 -32.19 -0.53
N PHE A 428 9.37 -31.29 -1.49
CA PHE A 428 10.70 -30.79 -1.77
C PHE A 428 11.27 -30.00 -0.58
N ASP A 429 10.48 -29.11 0.01
CA ASP A 429 10.91 -28.31 1.14
C ASP A 429 11.12 -29.18 2.39
N LEU A 430 10.23 -30.15 2.60
CA LEU A 430 10.36 -31.13 3.70
C LEU A 430 11.60 -32.00 3.51
N TYR A 431 11.86 -32.51 2.30
CA TYR A 431 13.07 -33.29 2.01
C TYR A 431 14.33 -32.44 2.18
N ASN A 432 14.33 -31.20 1.67
CA ASN A 432 15.48 -30.33 1.75
C ASN A 432 15.85 -29.98 3.19
N GLU A 433 14.87 -29.80 4.07
CA GLU A 433 15.10 -29.48 5.48
C GLU A 433 15.43 -30.72 6.32
N THR A 434 14.67 -31.81 6.16
CA THR A 434 14.73 -32.96 7.08
C THR A 434 15.61 -34.10 6.59
N LYS A 435 15.87 -34.18 5.28
CA LYS A 435 16.55 -35.29 4.59
C LYS A 435 15.87 -36.66 4.77
N LYS A 436 14.57 -36.69 5.19
CA LYS A 436 13.80 -37.94 5.26
C LYS A 436 13.58 -38.50 3.87
N GLU A 437 14.15 -39.70 3.57
CA GLU A 437 14.11 -40.31 2.25
C GLU A 437 12.69 -40.57 1.73
N LYS A 438 11.74 -40.83 2.63
CA LYS A 438 10.33 -41.04 2.26
C LYS A 438 9.73 -39.89 1.43
N TYR A 439 10.11 -38.64 1.68
CA TYR A 439 9.63 -37.49 0.90
C TYR A 439 10.15 -37.53 -0.55
N LYS A 440 11.41 -37.89 -0.72
CA LYS A 440 12.00 -38.06 -2.06
C LYS A 440 11.32 -39.21 -2.81
N LEU A 441 11.09 -40.37 -2.15
CA LEU A 441 10.39 -41.49 -2.73
C LEU A 441 8.95 -41.10 -3.13
N ALA A 442 8.26 -40.31 -2.33
CA ALA A 442 6.93 -39.79 -2.65
C ALA A 442 6.95 -38.83 -3.85
N ILE A 443 7.98 -37.96 -3.98
CA ILE A 443 8.17 -37.15 -5.20
C ILE A 443 8.33 -38.03 -6.42
N GLU A 444 9.16 -39.07 -6.37
CA GLU A 444 9.37 -40.03 -7.47
C GLU A 444 8.07 -40.80 -7.82
N ASN A 445 7.25 -41.10 -6.82
CA ASN A 445 5.94 -41.75 -7.02
C ASN A 445 4.98 -40.82 -7.81
N LEU A 446 4.99 -39.52 -7.52
CA LEU A 446 4.22 -38.52 -8.27
C LEU A 446 4.75 -38.34 -9.71
N ILE A 447 6.07 -38.33 -9.88
CA ILE A 447 6.72 -38.30 -11.20
C ILE A 447 6.31 -39.53 -12.04
N ASP A 448 6.19 -40.70 -11.40
CA ASP A 448 5.76 -41.91 -12.12
C ASP A 448 4.30 -41.83 -12.63
N GLN A 449 3.41 -41.11 -11.94
CA GLN A 449 2.11 -40.74 -12.52
C GLN A 449 2.29 -39.88 -13.78
N LEU A 450 3.10 -38.81 -13.72
CA LEU A 450 3.25 -37.90 -14.83
C LEU A 450 3.87 -38.51 -16.08
N LYS A 451 4.77 -39.53 -15.94
CA LYS A 451 5.27 -40.33 -17.06
C LYS A 451 4.16 -40.99 -17.86
N LYS A 452 3.10 -41.38 -17.18
CA LYS A 452 1.97 -42.15 -17.73
C LYS A 452 0.70 -41.33 -17.88
N GLN A 453 0.77 -40.01 -17.61
CA GLN A 453 -0.38 -39.11 -17.72
C GLN A 453 -1.00 -39.18 -19.11
N PRO A 454 -2.32 -39.38 -19.23
CA PRO A 454 -3.01 -39.33 -20.53
C PRO A 454 -2.79 -37.98 -21.20
N ARG A 455 -2.72 -38.00 -22.54
CA ARG A 455 -2.35 -36.83 -23.35
C ARG A 455 -3.30 -36.64 -24.51
N THR A 456 -3.40 -35.39 -24.96
CA THR A 456 -3.93 -35.00 -26.26
C THR A 456 -3.02 -35.50 -27.38
N THR A 457 -3.48 -35.43 -28.62
CA THR A 457 -2.73 -35.93 -29.79
C THR A 457 -1.41 -35.23 -30.00
N ASP A 458 -1.29 -33.94 -29.59
CA ASP A 458 -0.07 -33.15 -29.62
C ASP A 458 0.79 -33.25 -28.34
N GLY A 459 0.30 -33.98 -27.33
CA GLY A 459 1.03 -34.31 -26.11
C GLY A 459 0.70 -33.48 -24.87
N GLY A 460 -0.34 -32.66 -24.91
CA GLY A 460 -0.84 -31.96 -23.74
C GLY A 460 -1.43 -32.87 -22.68
N PHE A 461 -1.20 -32.62 -21.40
CA PHE A 461 -1.75 -33.45 -20.33
C PHE A 461 -3.26 -33.28 -20.18
N TRP A 462 -4.00 -34.37 -20.11
CA TRP A 462 -5.36 -34.33 -19.61
C TRP A 462 -5.34 -33.89 -18.13
N HIS A 463 -6.27 -33.06 -17.75
CA HIS A 463 -6.38 -32.64 -16.36
C HIS A 463 -6.64 -33.82 -15.41
N LYS A 464 -7.50 -34.75 -15.81
CA LYS A 464 -7.82 -36.00 -15.11
C LYS A 464 -8.25 -37.05 -16.10
N LYS A 465 -8.05 -38.34 -15.77
CA LYS A 465 -8.53 -39.44 -16.59
C LYS A 465 -10.04 -39.40 -16.88
N ILE A 466 -10.84 -38.93 -15.91
CA ILE A 466 -12.30 -38.77 -16.08
C ILE A 466 -12.70 -37.57 -16.96
N TYR A 467 -11.73 -36.74 -17.37
CA TYR A 467 -11.91 -35.63 -18.30
C TYR A 467 -11.05 -35.88 -19.57
N PRO A 468 -11.44 -36.82 -20.40
CA PRO A 468 -10.63 -37.19 -21.57
C PRO A 468 -10.48 -35.99 -22.52
N ASN A 469 -9.33 -35.88 -23.16
CA ASN A 469 -9.00 -34.90 -24.17
C ASN A 469 -9.14 -33.44 -23.69
N GLN A 470 -9.01 -33.17 -22.35
CA GLN A 470 -9.20 -31.82 -21.78
C GLN A 470 -7.92 -31.31 -21.15
N MET A 471 -7.44 -30.15 -21.63
CA MET A 471 -6.43 -29.35 -20.99
C MET A 471 -7.10 -28.18 -20.23
N TRP A 472 -6.70 -27.98 -18.97
CA TRP A 472 -7.18 -26.90 -18.11
C TRP A 472 -6.00 -26.10 -17.59
N LEU A 473 -6.15 -24.77 -17.48
CA LEU A 473 -5.15 -23.90 -16.88
C LEU A 473 -4.81 -24.32 -15.44
N ASP A 474 -5.80 -24.82 -14.71
CA ASP A 474 -5.65 -25.37 -13.34
C ASP A 474 -4.65 -26.51 -13.32
N GLY A 475 -4.79 -27.49 -14.24
CA GLY A 475 -3.89 -28.64 -14.36
C GLY A 475 -2.45 -28.24 -14.63
N LEU A 476 -2.26 -27.17 -15.39
CA LEU A 476 -0.93 -26.65 -15.65
C LEU A 476 -0.26 -26.17 -14.38
N TYR A 477 -0.96 -25.38 -13.53
CA TYR A 477 -0.41 -24.96 -12.24
C TYR A 477 -0.11 -26.14 -11.33
N MET A 478 -0.97 -27.15 -11.33
CA MET A 478 -0.80 -28.32 -10.48
C MET A 478 0.50 -29.05 -10.79
N ALA A 479 0.82 -29.25 -12.08
CA ALA A 479 1.90 -30.14 -12.53
C ALA A 479 3.18 -29.39 -12.96
N SER A 480 3.08 -28.31 -13.75
CA SER A 480 4.26 -27.77 -14.44
C SER A 480 5.30 -27.13 -13.52
N PRO A 481 4.96 -26.36 -12.48
CA PRO A 481 5.95 -25.89 -11.51
C PRO A 481 6.59 -27.03 -10.70
N PHE A 482 5.86 -28.11 -10.44
CA PHE A 482 6.40 -29.30 -9.78
C PHE A 482 7.44 -29.99 -10.66
N MET A 483 7.16 -30.19 -11.96
CA MET A 483 8.07 -30.78 -12.93
C MET A 483 9.33 -29.93 -13.10
N ALA A 484 9.19 -28.61 -13.27
CA ALA A 484 10.32 -27.70 -13.41
C ALA A 484 11.23 -27.76 -12.17
N ARG A 485 10.66 -27.77 -10.97
CA ARG A 485 11.40 -27.90 -9.72
C ARG A 485 12.09 -29.26 -9.61
N TYR A 486 11.40 -30.34 -9.95
CA TYR A 486 12.00 -31.69 -9.97
C TYR A 486 13.19 -31.74 -10.94
N GLY A 487 13.02 -31.23 -12.15
CA GLY A 487 14.09 -31.15 -13.14
C GLY A 487 15.35 -30.43 -12.64
N ALA A 488 15.15 -29.32 -11.99
CA ALA A 488 16.24 -28.50 -11.45
C ALA A 488 16.91 -29.13 -10.22
N GLU A 489 16.13 -29.53 -9.19
CA GLU A 489 16.67 -30.01 -7.92
C GLU A 489 17.25 -31.44 -7.99
N PHE A 490 16.74 -32.28 -8.92
CA PHE A 490 17.19 -33.68 -9.07
C PHE A 490 18.03 -33.93 -10.34
N ASN A 491 18.42 -32.82 -11.03
CA ASN A 491 19.24 -32.87 -12.26
C ASN A 491 18.58 -33.75 -13.34
N ARG A 492 17.34 -33.48 -13.67
CA ARG A 492 16.48 -34.16 -14.66
C ARG A 492 15.96 -33.19 -15.69
N PRO A 493 16.81 -32.66 -16.59
CA PRO A 493 16.42 -31.57 -17.52
C PRO A 493 15.22 -31.92 -18.42
N GLU A 494 15.00 -33.22 -18.72
CA GLU A 494 13.86 -33.69 -19.49
C GLU A 494 12.50 -33.29 -18.88
N TRP A 495 12.45 -33.05 -17.57
CA TRP A 495 11.23 -32.60 -16.90
C TRP A 495 11.07 -31.06 -16.97
N ILE A 496 12.14 -30.34 -17.17
CA ILE A 496 12.09 -28.91 -17.53
C ILE A 496 11.51 -28.76 -18.94
N ASP A 497 12.04 -29.55 -19.90
CA ASP A 497 11.54 -29.60 -21.28
C ASP A 497 10.05 -29.94 -21.32
N GLU A 498 9.61 -30.97 -20.55
CA GLU A 498 8.21 -31.33 -20.45
C GLU A 498 7.35 -30.20 -19.85
N ALA A 499 7.80 -29.55 -18.80
CA ALA A 499 7.08 -28.42 -18.20
C ALA A 499 6.89 -27.30 -19.23
N VAL A 500 7.95 -26.89 -19.92
CA VAL A 500 7.88 -25.87 -20.97
C VAL A 500 6.98 -26.28 -22.13
N LYS A 501 7.03 -27.54 -22.55
CA LYS A 501 6.10 -28.07 -23.55
C LYS A 501 4.64 -27.92 -23.13
N GLN A 502 4.30 -28.25 -21.87
CA GLN A 502 2.94 -28.11 -21.38
C GLN A 502 2.49 -26.63 -21.34
N PHE A 503 3.38 -25.69 -20.98
CA PHE A 503 3.11 -24.24 -21.08
C PHE A 503 2.83 -23.83 -22.53
N THR A 504 3.65 -24.28 -23.47
CA THR A 504 3.51 -23.94 -24.89
C THR A 504 2.18 -24.43 -25.46
N LEU A 505 1.84 -25.71 -25.23
CA LEU A 505 0.57 -26.29 -25.70
C LEU A 505 -0.63 -25.58 -25.06
N CYS A 506 -0.58 -25.32 -23.75
CA CYS A 506 -1.66 -24.64 -23.07
C CYS A 506 -1.86 -23.21 -23.61
N HIS A 507 -0.76 -22.48 -23.86
CA HIS A 507 -0.83 -21.16 -24.50
C HIS A 507 -1.47 -21.24 -25.90
N GLN A 508 -1.03 -22.19 -26.74
CA GLN A 508 -1.54 -22.37 -28.10
C GLN A 508 -3.04 -22.64 -28.14
N HIS A 509 -3.53 -23.45 -27.18
CA HIS A 509 -4.93 -23.92 -27.18
C HIS A 509 -5.89 -23.04 -26.38
N THR A 510 -5.42 -22.13 -25.53
CA THR A 510 -6.32 -21.38 -24.64
C THR A 510 -6.20 -19.86 -24.73
N TYR A 511 -5.19 -19.32 -25.44
CA TYR A 511 -4.97 -17.90 -25.56
C TYR A 511 -5.93 -17.24 -26.54
N ASP A 512 -6.62 -16.20 -26.12
CA ASP A 512 -7.46 -15.36 -26.99
C ASP A 512 -6.72 -14.10 -27.44
N THR A 513 -6.40 -14.04 -28.72
CA THR A 513 -5.65 -12.91 -29.30
C THR A 513 -6.42 -11.59 -29.30
N LYS A 514 -7.75 -11.61 -29.17
CA LYS A 514 -8.59 -10.41 -29.17
C LYS A 514 -8.56 -9.69 -27.82
N THR A 515 -8.59 -10.45 -26.73
CA THR A 515 -8.65 -9.90 -25.37
C THR A 515 -7.31 -9.94 -24.65
N GLY A 516 -6.39 -10.82 -25.06
CA GLY A 516 -5.15 -11.13 -24.35
C GLY A 516 -5.37 -12.00 -23.09
N LEU A 517 -6.57 -12.54 -22.91
CA LEU A 517 -6.92 -13.44 -21.83
C LEU A 517 -6.80 -14.91 -22.25
N TYR A 518 -7.06 -15.82 -21.31
CA TYR A 518 -6.99 -17.27 -21.54
C TYR A 518 -8.34 -17.90 -21.19
N TYR A 519 -8.82 -18.77 -22.07
CA TYR A 519 -9.97 -19.63 -21.76
C TYR A 519 -9.58 -20.62 -20.66
N HIS A 520 -10.52 -20.90 -19.75
CA HIS A 520 -10.30 -21.81 -18.63
C HIS A 520 -9.82 -23.21 -19.05
N ALA A 521 -10.44 -23.74 -20.11
CA ALA A 521 -10.20 -25.11 -20.59
C ALA A 521 -10.35 -25.18 -22.10
N TRP A 522 -9.68 -26.18 -22.64
CA TRP A 522 -9.81 -26.63 -24.03
C TRP A 522 -10.07 -28.12 -24.08
N ASN A 523 -11.01 -28.53 -24.95
CA ASN A 523 -11.35 -29.91 -25.20
C ASN A 523 -11.04 -30.24 -26.67
N GLU A 524 -10.04 -31.11 -26.89
CA GLU A 524 -9.49 -31.41 -28.21
C GLU A 524 -10.53 -32.01 -29.16
N ASP A 525 -11.33 -33.01 -28.71
CA ASP A 525 -12.35 -33.68 -29.52
C ASP A 525 -13.70 -32.96 -29.52
N ARG A 526 -13.82 -31.80 -28.81
CA ARG A 526 -15.02 -30.97 -28.73
C ARG A 526 -16.28 -31.70 -28.26
N SER A 527 -16.11 -32.84 -27.64
CA SER A 527 -17.20 -33.72 -27.21
C SER A 527 -17.94 -33.19 -25.97
N GLN A 528 -17.35 -32.28 -25.25
CA GLN A 528 -17.95 -31.76 -24.03
C GLN A 528 -19.04 -30.73 -24.31
N ARG A 529 -20.15 -30.81 -23.57
CA ARG A 529 -21.28 -29.91 -23.73
C ARG A 529 -20.92 -28.42 -23.60
N TRP A 530 -19.90 -28.11 -22.80
CA TRP A 530 -19.44 -26.77 -22.57
C TRP A 530 -18.47 -26.26 -23.64
N ALA A 531 -17.88 -27.15 -24.42
CA ALA A 531 -16.88 -26.81 -25.42
C ALA A 531 -17.52 -26.14 -26.62
N ASP A 532 -16.89 -25.07 -27.10
CA ASP A 532 -17.24 -24.45 -28.35
C ASP A 532 -17.06 -25.46 -29.49
N PRO A 533 -18.05 -25.65 -30.38
CA PRO A 533 -18.02 -26.70 -31.39
C PRO A 533 -16.97 -26.47 -32.48
N GLU A 534 -16.46 -25.28 -32.66
CA GLU A 534 -15.45 -24.94 -33.66
C GLU A 534 -14.05 -24.92 -33.06
N THR A 535 -13.89 -24.36 -31.88
CA THR A 535 -12.58 -24.11 -31.24
C THR A 535 -12.24 -25.11 -30.12
N GLY A 536 -13.25 -25.71 -29.47
CA GLY A 536 -13.07 -26.50 -28.26
C GLY A 536 -12.90 -25.74 -26.97
N HIS A 537 -12.95 -24.39 -27.01
CA HIS A 537 -12.78 -23.55 -25.85
C HIS A 537 -13.95 -23.60 -24.87
N SER A 538 -13.67 -23.33 -23.60
CA SER A 538 -14.69 -23.03 -22.60
C SER A 538 -15.30 -21.63 -22.83
N PRO A 539 -16.54 -21.38 -22.36
CA PRO A 539 -17.29 -20.18 -22.80
C PRO A 539 -16.88 -18.86 -22.14
N ASN A 540 -16.02 -18.86 -21.11
CA ASN A 540 -15.73 -17.68 -20.31
C ASN A 540 -14.24 -17.58 -19.92
N PHE A 541 -13.79 -16.37 -19.66
CA PHE A 541 -12.50 -16.10 -19.04
C PHE A 541 -12.62 -16.13 -17.52
N TRP A 542 -12.53 -17.32 -16.94
CA TRP A 542 -12.66 -17.50 -15.49
C TRP A 542 -11.41 -17.02 -14.76
N GLY A 543 -11.58 -16.03 -13.90
CA GLY A 543 -10.49 -15.32 -13.25
C GLY A 543 -9.56 -16.20 -12.46
N ARG A 544 -10.09 -17.12 -11.62
CA ARG A 544 -9.27 -18.03 -10.81
C ARG A 544 -8.39 -18.92 -11.66
N SER A 545 -8.89 -19.39 -12.79
CA SER A 545 -8.11 -20.21 -13.71
C SER A 545 -6.96 -19.44 -14.36
N ILE A 546 -7.21 -18.19 -14.77
CA ILE A 546 -6.17 -17.29 -15.27
C ILE A 546 -5.16 -16.95 -14.17
N GLY A 547 -5.63 -16.81 -12.93
CA GLY A 547 -4.76 -16.67 -11.76
C GLY A 547 -3.81 -17.85 -11.57
N TRP A 548 -4.28 -19.09 -11.77
CA TRP A 548 -3.43 -20.29 -11.78
C TRP A 548 -2.38 -20.25 -12.87
N TRP A 549 -2.76 -19.84 -14.08
CA TRP A 549 -1.83 -19.68 -15.19
C TRP A 549 -0.71 -18.68 -14.85
N PHE A 550 -1.08 -17.51 -14.29
CA PHE A 550 -0.11 -16.48 -13.92
C PHE A 550 0.84 -16.96 -12.81
N MET A 551 0.29 -17.64 -11.78
CA MET A 551 1.11 -18.25 -10.74
C MET A 551 2.05 -19.33 -11.31
N ALA A 552 1.54 -20.17 -12.21
CA ALA A 552 2.34 -21.25 -12.83
C ALA A 552 3.57 -20.70 -13.55
N LEU A 553 3.40 -19.62 -14.33
CA LEU A 553 4.50 -18.96 -15.05
C LEU A 553 5.61 -18.50 -14.08
N VAL A 554 5.23 -17.73 -13.06
CA VAL A 554 6.22 -17.14 -12.14
C VAL A 554 6.86 -18.16 -11.19
N ASP A 555 6.16 -19.27 -10.93
CA ASP A 555 6.68 -20.35 -10.08
C ASP A 555 7.63 -21.27 -10.88
N ALA A 556 7.29 -21.59 -12.11
CA ALA A 556 8.14 -22.44 -12.95
C ALA A 556 9.42 -21.73 -13.41
N LEU A 557 9.33 -20.43 -13.75
CA LEU A 557 10.49 -19.61 -14.18
C LEU A 557 11.65 -19.56 -13.16
N GLU A 558 11.38 -19.87 -11.88
CA GLU A 558 12.44 -19.97 -10.88
C GLU A 558 13.41 -21.15 -11.11
N TYR A 559 12.92 -22.19 -11.80
CA TYR A 559 13.62 -23.46 -11.97
C TYR A 559 14.04 -23.72 -13.42
N ILE A 560 13.57 -22.91 -14.37
CA ILE A 560 13.91 -23.02 -15.78
C ILE A 560 15.15 -22.16 -16.06
N PRO A 561 16.23 -22.73 -16.60
CA PRO A 561 17.44 -21.99 -16.96
C PRO A 561 17.15 -20.87 -17.97
N GLN A 562 17.83 -19.73 -17.83
CA GLN A 562 17.61 -18.57 -18.71
C GLN A 562 18.01 -18.82 -20.17
N ASP A 563 18.90 -19.77 -20.41
CA ASP A 563 19.35 -20.22 -21.73
C ASP A 563 18.46 -21.32 -22.34
N HIS A 564 17.46 -21.78 -21.60
CA HIS A 564 16.46 -22.73 -22.13
C HIS A 564 15.64 -22.10 -23.26
N SER A 565 15.45 -22.81 -24.37
CA SER A 565 14.78 -22.29 -25.59
C SER A 565 13.41 -21.68 -25.36
N GLY A 566 12.63 -22.19 -24.42
CA GLY A 566 11.29 -21.68 -24.08
C GLY A 566 11.27 -20.56 -23.02
N TYR A 567 12.43 -20.21 -22.41
CA TYR A 567 12.45 -19.21 -21.33
C TYR A 567 11.96 -17.85 -21.80
N ALA A 568 12.43 -17.41 -22.98
CA ALA A 568 12.06 -16.11 -23.55
C ALA A 568 10.54 -15.97 -23.81
N ASP A 569 9.90 -17.04 -24.30
CA ASP A 569 8.46 -17.07 -24.55
C ASP A 569 7.68 -16.99 -23.23
N MET A 570 8.07 -17.72 -22.20
CA MET A 570 7.43 -17.65 -20.89
C MET A 570 7.55 -16.26 -20.25
N ILE A 571 8.69 -15.60 -20.38
CA ILE A 571 8.85 -14.19 -19.96
C ILE A 571 7.94 -13.26 -20.76
N LYS A 572 7.83 -13.48 -22.06
CA LYS A 572 6.91 -12.71 -22.93
C LYS A 572 5.47 -12.89 -22.47
N TRP A 573 5.00 -14.12 -22.29
CA TRP A 573 3.62 -14.39 -21.83
C TRP A 573 3.36 -13.81 -20.43
N THR A 574 4.36 -13.83 -19.55
CA THR A 574 4.27 -13.21 -18.22
C THR A 574 4.06 -11.69 -18.31
N LYS A 575 4.77 -11.01 -19.21
CA LYS A 575 4.65 -9.56 -19.45
C LYS A 575 3.30 -9.21 -20.08
N GLU A 576 2.89 -9.92 -21.11
CA GLU A 576 1.64 -9.71 -21.83
C GLU A 576 0.43 -9.92 -20.92
N LEU A 577 0.44 -10.98 -20.11
CA LEU A 577 -0.63 -11.24 -19.16
C LEU A 577 -0.67 -10.19 -18.05
N ALA A 578 0.48 -9.77 -17.52
CA ALA A 578 0.55 -8.71 -16.52
C ALA A 578 -0.02 -7.40 -17.06
N GLU A 579 0.31 -7.02 -18.29
CA GLU A 579 -0.26 -5.84 -18.93
C GLU A 579 -1.77 -5.98 -19.10
N THR A 580 -2.23 -7.13 -19.63
CA THR A 580 -3.65 -7.41 -19.86
C THR A 580 -4.44 -7.36 -18.56
N LEU A 581 -4.04 -8.11 -17.53
CA LEU A 581 -4.75 -8.16 -16.24
C LEU A 581 -4.78 -6.78 -15.54
N SER A 582 -3.79 -5.93 -15.75
CA SER A 582 -3.80 -4.57 -15.19
C SER A 582 -4.97 -3.73 -15.70
N LYS A 583 -5.46 -3.98 -16.92
CA LYS A 583 -6.58 -3.28 -17.54
C LYS A 583 -7.94 -3.72 -16.97
N TYR A 584 -8.02 -4.95 -16.46
CA TYR A 584 -9.23 -5.53 -15.87
C TYR A 584 -9.33 -5.37 -14.34
N GLN A 585 -8.32 -4.78 -13.70
CA GLN A 585 -8.39 -4.50 -12.26
C GLN A 585 -9.41 -3.39 -11.99
N ASP A 586 -10.40 -3.65 -11.12
CA ASP A 586 -11.44 -2.68 -10.79
C ASP A 586 -10.90 -1.47 -10.01
N LYS A 587 -11.75 -0.48 -9.77
CA LYS A 587 -11.40 0.73 -9.00
C LYS A 587 -10.97 0.45 -7.55
N ASN A 588 -11.42 -0.66 -6.97
CA ASN A 588 -11.06 -1.10 -5.61
C ASN A 588 -9.82 -1.99 -5.57
N GLY A 589 -9.25 -2.37 -6.72
CA GLY A 589 -8.08 -3.22 -6.81
C GLY A 589 -8.38 -4.70 -6.96
N LEU A 590 -9.62 -5.08 -7.22
CA LEU A 590 -10.07 -6.47 -7.29
C LEU A 590 -10.28 -6.92 -8.74
N TRP A 591 -10.28 -8.24 -8.96
CA TRP A 591 -10.70 -8.87 -10.22
C TRP A 591 -11.97 -9.67 -10.02
N TYR A 592 -12.79 -9.71 -11.07
CA TYR A 592 -14.06 -10.41 -11.08
C TYR A 592 -13.88 -11.90 -11.39
N GLN A 593 -14.84 -12.73 -10.96
CA GLN A 593 -14.86 -14.17 -11.24
C GLN A 593 -14.83 -14.44 -12.75
N VAL A 594 -15.61 -13.72 -13.55
CA VAL A 594 -15.48 -13.64 -15.01
C VAL A 594 -14.87 -12.29 -15.34
N ILE A 595 -13.61 -12.29 -15.76
CA ILE A 595 -12.75 -11.10 -15.74
C ILE A 595 -13.26 -9.98 -16.63
N ASP A 596 -13.69 -10.31 -17.84
CA ASP A 596 -14.11 -9.37 -18.89
C ASP A 596 -15.57 -8.91 -18.79
N GLN A 597 -16.34 -9.44 -17.83
CA GLN A 597 -17.77 -9.20 -17.68
C GLN A 597 -18.16 -8.63 -16.30
N PRO A 598 -17.60 -7.50 -15.86
CA PRO A 598 -17.83 -6.97 -14.51
C PRO A 598 -19.30 -6.60 -14.23
N SER A 599 -20.09 -6.29 -15.26
CA SER A 599 -21.50 -5.93 -15.17
C SER A 599 -22.46 -7.13 -15.30
N ARG A 600 -21.97 -8.34 -15.55
CA ARG A 600 -22.82 -9.54 -15.69
C ARG A 600 -23.54 -9.84 -14.38
N THR A 601 -24.85 -10.06 -14.45
CA THR A 601 -25.66 -10.45 -13.30
C THR A 601 -25.10 -11.69 -12.62
N GLY A 602 -24.87 -11.63 -11.31
CA GLY A 602 -24.29 -12.71 -10.50
C GLY A 602 -22.77 -12.78 -10.52
N ASN A 603 -22.08 -12.02 -11.36
CA ASN A 603 -20.63 -11.92 -11.32
C ASN A 603 -20.18 -11.03 -10.13
N PHE A 604 -19.08 -11.34 -9.50
CA PHE A 604 -18.60 -10.65 -8.30
C PHE A 604 -17.06 -10.54 -8.28
N PRO A 605 -16.51 -9.55 -7.57
CA PRO A 605 -15.08 -9.51 -7.28
C PRO A 605 -14.70 -10.71 -6.40
N GLU A 606 -13.79 -11.54 -6.89
CA GLU A 606 -13.39 -12.80 -6.27
C GLU A 606 -12.06 -12.66 -5.54
N ALA A 607 -11.98 -13.17 -4.30
CA ALA A 607 -10.79 -13.06 -3.48
C ALA A 607 -9.65 -13.95 -3.99
N SER A 608 -9.96 -15.14 -4.45
CA SER A 608 -8.94 -16.10 -4.91
C SER A 608 -8.17 -15.57 -6.12
N VAL A 609 -8.84 -15.15 -7.20
CA VAL A 609 -8.14 -14.56 -8.36
C VAL A 609 -7.36 -13.28 -7.96
N THR A 610 -7.92 -12.47 -7.06
CA THR A 610 -7.24 -11.25 -6.61
C THR A 610 -5.96 -11.58 -5.83
N ALA A 611 -5.99 -12.58 -4.95
CA ALA A 611 -4.81 -13.03 -4.21
C ALA A 611 -3.76 -13.67 -5.15
N GLN A 612 -4.19 -14.50 -6.10
CA GLN A 612 -3.32 -15.11 -7.10
C GLN A 612 -2.61 -14.07 -7.97
N CYS A 613 -3.36 -13.10 -8.51
CA CYS A 613 -2.78 -12.00 -9.29
C CYS A 613 -1.81 -11.18 -8.45
N MET A 614 -2.19 -10.80 -7.22
CA MET A 614 -1.31 -10.07 -6.30
C MET A 614 0.02 -10.79 -6.07
N TYR A 615 -0.04 -12.09 -5.79
CA TYR A 615 1.14 -12.94 -5.62
C TYR A 615 2.02 -12.95 -6.86
N ALA A 616 1.42 -13.26 -8.02
CA ALA A 616 2.14 -13.38 -9.27
C ALA A 616 2.80 -12.07 -9.71
N TYR A 617 2.09 -10.94 -9.60
CA TYR A 617 2.68 -9.62 -9.87
C TYR A 617 3.88 -9.33 -8.98
N MET A 618 3.76 -9.54 -7.66
CA MET A 618 4.86 -9.24 -6.74
C MET A 618 6.05 -10.16 -6.97
N LYS A 619 5.81 -11.46 -7.21
CA LYS A 619 6.88 -12.41 -7.52
C LYS A 619 7.57 -12.07 -8.83
N ALA A 620 6.81 -11.77 -9.89
CA ALA A 620 7.35 -11.37 -11.18
C ALA A 620 8.22 -10.09 -11.09
N VAL A 621 7.77 -9.08 -10.33
CA VAL A 621 8.57 -7.87 -10.09
C VAL A 621 9.83 -8.16 -9.28
N ASN A 622 9.71 -8.93 -8.20
CA ASN A 622 10.85 -9.25 -7.34
C ASN A 622 11.93 -10.08 -8.05
N LYS A 623 11.54 -10.90 -9.01
CA LYS A 623 12.44 -11.70 -9.86
C LYS A 623 12.91 -10.96 -11.11
N GLY A 624 12.42 -9.75 -11.38
CA GLY A 624 12.78 -8.96 -12.55
C GLY A 624 12.14 -9.43 -13.87
N TYR A 625 11.10 -10.26 -13.81
CA TYR A 625 10.39 -10.74 -15.00
C TYR A 625 9.52 -9.65 -15.63
N ILE A 626 9.00 -8.72 -14.82
CA ILE A 626 8.21 -7.56 -15.24
C ILE A 626 8.68 -6.27 -14.54
N ASP A 627 8.28 -5.11 -15.07
CA ASP A 627 8.68 -3.80 -14.55
C ASP A 627 8.14 -3.50 -13.15
N ARG A 628 8.92 -2.72 -12.37
CA ARG A 628 8.54 -2.26 -11.02
C ARG A 628 7.24 -1.46 -10.95
N GLN A 629 6.80 -0.86 -12.06
CA GLN A 629 5.51 -0.15 -12.10
C GLN A 629 4.33 -1.02 -11.69
N TYR A 630 4.39 -2.33 -11.94
CA TYR A 630 3.35 -3.29 -11.56
C TYR A 630 3.24 -3.54 -10.05
N CYS A 631 4.20 -3.09 -9.23
CA CYS A 631 4.03 -3.05 -7.76
C CYS A 631 2.78 -2.28 -7.33
N ALA A 632 2.39 -1.23 -8.08
CA ALA A 632 1.22 -0.43 -7.77
C ALA A 632 -0.08 -1.26 -7.90
N ILE A 633 -0.15 -2.16 -8.90
CA ILE A 633 -1.27 -3.07 -9.13
C ILE A 633 -1.43 -4.04 -7.95
N ALA A 634 -0.33 -4.70 -7.56
CA ALA A 634 -0.34 -5.62 -6.43
C ALA A 634 -0.67 -4.93 -5.08
N LYS A 635 -0.12 -3.75 -4.82
CA LYS A 635 -0.43 -2.96 -3.62
C LYS A 635 -1.89 -2.52 -3.58
N LYS A 636 -2.47 -2.17 -4.73
CA LYS A 636 -3.89 -1.82 -4.85
C LYS A 636 -4.77 -3.05 -4.59
N ALA A 637 -4.38 -4.23 -5.10
CA ALA A 637 -5.04 -5.50 -4.84
C ALA A 637 -5.03 -5.85 -3.35
N PHE A 638 -3.89 -5.74 -2.68
CA PHE A 638 -3.77 -5.97 -1.25
C PHE A 638 -4.70 -5.06 -0.44
N LYS A 639 -4.72 -3.77 -0.74
CA LYS A 639 -5.65 -2.82 -0.10
C LYS A 639 -7.12 -3.19 -0.35
N GLY A 640 -7.44 -3.63 -1.56
CA GLY A 640 -8.78 -4.10 -1.93
C GLY A 640 -9.20 -5.33 -1.15
N LEU A 641 -8.36 -6.35 -1.06
CA LEU A 641 -8.59 -7.55 -0.25
C LEU A 641 -8.83 -7.19 1.21
N CYS A 642 -7.93 -6.44 1.84
CA CYS A 642 -8.05 -6.06 3.25
C CYS A 642 -9.32 -5.24 3.54
N ASN A 643 -9.70 -4.33 2.64
CA ASN A 643 -10.80 -3.40 2.88
C ASN A 643 -12.19 -3.96 2.52
N LYS A 644 -12.27 -4.96 1.63
CA LYS A 644 -13.54 -5.40 1.03
C LYS A 644 -13.86 -6.88 1.25
N LEU A 645 -12.84 -7.73 1.33
CA LEU A 645 -13.02 -9.17 1.32
C LEU A 645 -12.45 -9.87 2.55
N LEU A 646 -11.62 -9.20 3.35
CA LEU A 646 -11.09 -9.75 4.60
C LEU A 646 -11.99 -9.35 5.77
N ILE A 647 -12.48 -10.34 6.50
CA ILE A 647 -13.27 -10.16 7.72
C ILE A 647 -12.42 -10.63 8.91
N SER A 648 -12.37 -9.82 9.95
CA SER A 648 -11.86 -10.27 11.25
C SER A 648 -13.04 -10.78 12.09
N ASN A 649 -12.92 -11.99 12.60
CA ASN A 649 -13.95 -12.63 13.40
C ASN A 649 -13.82 -12.18 14.88
N SER A 650 -14.88 -12.41 15.67
CA SER A 650 -14.90 -12.05 17.11
C SER A 650 -13.84 -12.76 17.94
N ASP A 651 -13.36 -13.91 17.50
CA ASP A 651 -12.28 -14.69 18.12
C ASP A 651 -10.88 -14.24 17.69
N GLY A 652 -10.77 -13.18 16.90
CA GLY A 652 -9.51 -12.63 16.36
C GLY A 652 -8.95 -13.37 15.15
N THR A 653 -9.67 -14.35 14.60
CA THR A 653 -9.28 -15.00 13.33
C THR A 653 -9.68 -14.15 12.13
N LEU A 654 -9.02 -14.38 10.99
CA LEU A 654 -9.30 -13.71 9.73
C LEU A 654 -10.03 -14.66 8.78
N THR A 655 -11.05 -14.17 8.09
CA THR A 655 -11.74 -14.90 7.02
C THR A 655 -11.66 -14.13 5.73
N LEU A 656 -11.18 -14.79 4.68
CA LEU A 656 -11.27 -14.27 3.31
C LEU A 656 -12.61 -14.71 2.72
N THR A 657 -13.41 -13.74 2.28
CA THR A 657 -14.74 -13.98 1.72
C THR A 657 -14.73 -13.96 0.20
N ARG A 658 -15.76 -14.54 -0.43
CA ARG A 658 -15.90 -14.60 -1.89
C ARG A 658 -14.72 -15.29 -2.59
N CYS A 659 -14.34 -16.45 -2.06
CA CYS A 659 -13.36 -17.33 -2.66
C CYS A 659 -14.01 -18.29 -3.67
#